data_ed369893cd5999e55b24b2e68a013594
#
_entry.id   ed369893cd5999e55b24b2e68a013594
#
_cell.length_a   1.000
_cell.length_b   1.000
_cell.length_c   1.000
_cell.angle_alpha   90.00
_cell.angle_beta   90.00
_cell.angle_gamma   90.00
#
_symmetry.space_group_name_H-M   'P 1'
#
loop_
_entity.id
_entity.type
_entity.pdbx_description
1 polymer ?
#
loop_
_entity_poly.entity_id
_entity_poly.type
_entity_poly.pdbx_seq_one_letter_code
_entity_poly.pdbx_strand_id
1 'polypeptide(L)'
;MTNRSVQILKQTVYRGPNLYSFSRGILLDVDIADLELEPSAKIPGFNANLLKLIPTLQTHTCSYDEEGGFVRRLTEDEGTWMGHIMEHIAIEIQNLAGVSVSHGKTRQIQGEKGKTGKESIYRIFFEYRNEETALASAKLALRTVNYLVDNTQVKDYNYKEELVDVIETAEEYAYGPSTGSIVNEAHNRGIPSIRLRKPSSLVQFGWGVNQKRIWASTSTMSGYISVEIAQDKELTLQMLYDVGIPVPRGGTARTLRQAIQIVYRIGYPVVVKPLNVSHGRGITLNIMNEEDLERGYEFAKDYSKTVIIEKFLTGKDFRILVINGQFIAAANRVPAHVVGDGKHTIQQLVDITNEDPRRGIGHEKVLTKIKIDQSAEKLLSEQKLTVESIPEAGKFIQLQATANLSTGGSAIDVSEVIHYDNIKLAERAVKTIGLDIAGVDIIAPDITKPIKQFGGGIVEINAAPGLRMHLEPTEGTNRNVAKPIIDMLFPNGSDGRIPLVAITGTNGKTTTSRWIAHTLKLAGYKVGLTTTDGIYIDGEPEFFGDCTGPWSAKVVLRDPTVDFAVLETARGGIVREGLGWDFCDVGMILNVSDDHLGRGGVETIEDLAEVKGVILDQVSKTGWGILNADDALVMRQRDRIDGEVVLVSLDYQNPILVEHVGKEGKAVTVTPNGMVQVWQGGAQIPVIHVRDIPATFKGRATFNLQNAMFVVAACLKFISVNDIKTGLATFYMDRNQTPGRMNIERLNGTRIIIDYGHNKEALKAQAQLVQSMKRDQGGVGRTAIVFSMPGDRPNASIIEAVKGIAGQYDRYFLKEDWRLRGRNSMEIPMLIENALKESGVKPDQIEIHAGEGKNELDAITSMYNWMQHEDIIMLQADDISKVQDHLFRKLANIKTEDLVFSNEPSIDESPTNETFDFAAEVKVKGDEFSD
;
A
#
# COMPACT_ATOMS: atom_id res chain seq x y z
N MET A 1 -33.70 7.87 -31.73
CA MET A 1 -32.40 7.26 -32.15
C MET A 1 -31.99 6.33 -31.04
N THR A 2 -31.69 5.08 -31.35
CA THR A 2 -31.16 4.10 -30.37
C THR A 2 -29.76 4.54 -29.92
N ASN A 3 -29.57 4.60 -28.61
CA ASN A 3 -28.24 4.91 -28.05
C ASN A 3 -27.44 3.61 -27.93
N ARG A 4 -26.54 3.36 -28.89
CA ARG A 4 -25.71 2.13 -28.97
C ARG A 4 -24.26 2.43 -28.60
N SER A 5 -24.03 3.11 -27.46
CA SER A 5 -22.68 3.43 -27.00
C SER A 5 -22.50 3.07 -25.53
N VAL A 6 -21.34 2.52 -25.20
CA VAL A 6 -20.89 2.30 -23.81
C VAL A 6 -20.32 3.60 -23.24
N GLN A 7 -20.68 3.94 -22.01
CA GLN A 7 -20.17 5.11 -21.31
C GLN A 7 -19.73 4.74 -19.88
N ILE A 8 -18.57 5.20 -19.46
CA ILE A 8 -18.14 5.08 -18.06
C ILE A 8 -18.87 6.15 -17.25
N LEU A 9 -19.67 5.71 -16.27
CA LEU A 9 -20.39 6.58 -15.33
C LEU A 9 -19.54 6.92 -14.11
N LYS A 10 -18.78 5.92 -13.61
CA LYS A 10 -17.94 6.04 -12.43
C LYS A 10 -16.67 5.20 -12.60
N GLN A 11 -15.56 5.71 -12.09
CA GLN A 11 -14.28 5.02 -12.03
C GLN A 11 -13.72 5.10 -10.61
N THR A 12 -13.29 3.96 -10.08
CA THR A 12 -12.68 3.84 -8.75
C THR A 12 -11.39 3.05 -8.88
N VAL A 13 -10.34 3.52 -8.22
CA VAL A 13 -9.02 2.86 -8.21
C VAL A 13 -8.78 2.26 -6.84
N TYR A 14 -8.80 0.95 -6.74
CA TYR A 14 -8.45 0.22 -5.53
C TYR A 14 -6.95 -0.03 -5.49
N ARG A 15 -6.28 0.54 -4.47
CA ARG A 15 -4.82 0.48 -4.30
C ARG A 15 -4.35 -0.61 -3.34
N GLY A 16 -5.24 -1.51 -2.95
CA GLY A 16 -5.01 -2.66 -2.08
C GLY A 16 -6.21 -3.59 -2.03
N PRO A 17 -6.23 -4.56 -1.10
CA PRO A 17 -7.35 -5.46 -0.89
C PRO A 17 -8.67 -4.71 -0.73
N ASN A 18 -9.73 -5.24 -1.33
CA ASN A 18 -11.03 -4.58 -1.45
C ASN A 18 -12.16 -5.60 -1.56
N LEU A 19 -13.40 -5.14 -1.72
CA LEU A 19 -14.58 -5.99 -1.85
C LEU A 19 -14.58 -6.99 -3.02
N TYR A 20 -13.75 -6.75 -4.03
CA TYR A 20 -13.78 -7.50 -5.28
C TYR A 20 -12.58 -8.43 -5.44
N SER A 21 -11.48 -8.13 -4.76
CA SER A 21 -10.22 -8.87 -4.88
C SER A 21 -9.27 -8.60 -3.70
N PHE A 22 -8.41 -9.56 -3.41
CA PHE A 22 -7.23 -9.38 -2.54
C PHE A 22 -6.14 -8.49 -3.18
N SER A 23 -6.27 -8.22 -4.48
CA SER A 23 -5.33 -7.44 -5.28
C SER A 23 -5.84 -6.03 -5.56
N ARG A 24 -4.95 -5.19 -6.09
CA ARG A 24 -5.28 -3.87 -6.63
C ARG A 24 -6.13 -4.00 -7.89
N GLY A 25 -7.07 -3.10 -8.12
CA GLY A 25 -7.91 -3.16 -9.32
C GLY A 25 -8.57 -1.84 -9.67
N ILE A 26 -9.02 -1.75 -10.92
CA ILE A 26 -9.88 -0.68 -11.42
C ILE A 26 -11.32 -1.19 -11.38
N LEU A 27 -12.21 -0.39 -10.83
CA LEU A 27 -13.67 -0.60 -10.87
C LEU A 27 -14.30 0.45 -11.75
N LEU A 28 -15.05 0.01 -12.75
CA LEU A 28 -15.81 0.87 -13.63
C LEU A 28 -17.31 0.53 -13.51
N ASP A 29 -18.15 1.53 -13.27
CA ASP A 29 -19.59 1.41 -13.51
C ASP A 29 -19.85 1.98 -14.91
N VAL A 30 -20.36 1.15 -15.83
CA VAL A 30 -20.57 1.49 -17.22
C VAL A 30 -22.05 1.36 -17.60
N ASP A 31 -22.57 2.32 -18.36
CA ASP A 31 -23.90 2.23 -18.99
C ASP A 31 -23.73 1.74 -20.42
N ILE A 32 -24.25 0.56 -20.73
CA ILE A 32 -24.23 -0.01 -22.08
C ILE A 32 -25.49 0.37 -22.90
N ALA A 33 -26.37 1.18 -22.31
CA ALA A 33 -27.54 1.77 -22.95
C ALA A 33 -28.44 0.73 -23.66
N ASP A 34 -28.79 0.95 -24.96
CA ASP A 34 -29.64 0.02 -25.73
C ASP A 34 -28.91 -1.29 -26.09
N LEU A 35 -27.58 -1.38 -25.94
CA LEU A 35 -26.80 -2.61 -26.14
C LEU A 35 -27.14 -3.71 -25.11
N GLU A 36 -27.89 -3.39 -24.05
CA GLU A 36 -28.46 -4.38 -23.12
C GLU A 36 -29.35 -5.42 -23.84
N LEU A 37 -30.02 -5.02 -24.94
CA LEU A 37 -30.87 -5.90 -25.74
C LEU A 37 -30.10 -6.57 -26.91
N GLU A 38 -28.84 -6.19 -27.11
CA GLU A 38 -28.02 -6.63 -28.23
C GLU A 38 -26.68 -7.24 -27.73
N PRO A 39 -26.67 -8.46 -27.15
CA PRO A 39 -25.44 -9.15 -26.84
C PRO A 39 -24.58 -9.37 -28.11
N SER A 40 -23.28 -9.65 -27.92
CA SER A 40 -22.26 -9.57 -28.97
C SER A 40 -22.56 -10.36 -30.24
N ALA A 41 -23.22 -11.50 -30.15
CA ALA A 41 -23.57 -12.33 -31.31
C ALA A 41 -24.68 -11.71 -32.15
N LYS A 42 -25.51 -10.80 -31.60
CA LYS A 42 -26.55 -10.06 -32.32
C LYS A 42 -26.03 -8.86 -33.10
N ILE A 43 -24.81 -8.41 -32.82
CA ILE A 43 -24.20 -7.29 -33.55
C ILE A 43 -23.44 -7.84 -34.76
N PRO A 44 -23.86 -7.52 -36.01
CA PRO A 44 -23.28 -8.12 -37.20
C PRO A 44 -21.77 -7.92 -37.30
N GLY A 45 -21.02 -9.04 -37.36
CA GLY A 45 -19.56 -9.01 -37.54
C GLY A 45 -18.73 -8.65 -36.28
N PHE A 46 -19.37 -8.29 -35.18
CA PHE A 46 -18.68 -7.80 -33.97
C PHE A 46 -17.63 -8.80 -33.46
N ASN A 47 -18.02 -10.05 -33.15
CA ASN A 47 -17.12 -11.06 -32.61
C ASN A 47 -15.94 -11.36 -33.55
N ALA A 48 -16.21 -11.48 -34.85
CA ALA A 48 -15.15 -11.74 -35.85
C ALA A 48 -14.18 -10.56 -35.96
N ASN A 49 -14.69 -9.32 -35.94
CA ASN A 49 -13.86 -8.13 -36.00
C ASN A 49 -13.05 -7.93 -34.72
N LEU A 50 -13.61 -8.25 -33.55
CA LEU A 50 -12.91 -8.23 -32.25
C LEU A 50 -11.70 -9.17 -32.27
N LEU A 51 -11.92 -10.45 -32.63
CA LEU A 51 -10.87 -11.46 -32.64
C LEU A 51 -9.84 -11.23 -33.75
N LYS A 52 -10.22 -10.55 -34.85
CA LYS A 52 -9.27 -10.10 -35.89
C LYS A 52 -8.43 -8.91 -35.40
N LEU A 53 -9.00 -8.01 -34.62
CA LEU A 53 -8.31 -6.82 -34.08
C LEU A 53 -7.36 -7.18 -32.96
N ILE A 54 -7.79 -8.08 -32.05
CA ILE A 54 -7.05 -8.54 -30.88
C ILE A 54 -7.01 -10.08 -30.87
N PRO A 55 -6.14 -10.71 -31.68
CA PRO A 55 -6.10 -12.16 -31.82
C PRO A 55 -5.78 -12.94 -30.53
N THR A 56 -5.05 -12.34 -29.64
CA THR A 56 -4.62 -12.92 -28.37
C THR A 56 -5.77 -13.16 -27.38
N LEU A 57 -6.93 -12.53 -27.56
CA LEU A 57 -8.15 -12.84 -26.81
C LEU A 57 -8.61 -14.30 -27.00
N GLN A 58 -8.13 -15.00 -28.04
CA GLN A 58 -8.46 -16.39 -28.29
C GLN A 58 -7.93 -17.35 -27.20
N THR A 59 -6.93 -16.95 -26.43
CA THR A 59 -6.36 -17.76 -25.35
C THR A 59 -6.96 -17.48 -23.97
N HIS A 60 -7.81 -16.45 -23.85
CA HIS A 60 -8.43 -16.11 -22.57
C HIS A 60 -9.35 -17.23 -22.03
N THR A 61 -9.22 -17.54 -20.73
CA THR A 61 -9.94 -18.66 -20.09
C THR A 61 -11.38 -18.31 -19.73
N CYS A 62 -11.66 -17.06 -19.32
CA CYS A 62 -12.98 -16.65 -18.84
C CYS A 62 -13.49 -17.53 -17.67
N SER A 63 -14.80 -17.54 -17.41
CA SER A 63 -15.46 -18.34 -16.38
C SER A 63 -15.45 -19.86 -16.61
N TYR A 64 -14.90 -20.33 -17.72
CA TYR A 64 -14.80 -21.76 -18.03
C TYR A 64 -13.49 -22.39 -17.53
N ASP A 65 -12.52 -21.60 -17.06
CA ASP A 65 -11.21 -22.04 -16.60
C ASP A 65 -10.43 -22.92 -17.61
N GLU A 66 -10.73 -22.75 -18.93
CA GLU A 66 -10.09 -23.44 -20.05
C GLU A 66 -9.62 -22.43 -21.11
N GLU A 67 -8.51 -22.73 -21.79
CA GLU A 67 -8.00 -21.92 -22.90
C GLU A 67 -9.07 -21.83 -24.00
N GLY A 68 -9.36 -20.59 -24.47
CA GLY A 68 -10.41 -20.33 -25.41
C GLY A 68 -11.82 -20.16 -24.81
N GLY A 69 -11.94 -20.21 -23.48
CA GLY A 69 -13.22 -20.01 -22.77
C GLY A 69 -13.90 -18.70 -23.09
N PHE A 70 -13.15 -17.62 -23.33
CA PHE A 70 -13.73 -16.35 -23.78
C PHE A 70 -14.33 -16.45 -25.17
N VAL A 71 -13.67 -17.10 -26.14
CA VAL A 71 -14.21 -17.33 -27.49
C VAL A 71 -15.50 -18.18 -27.41
N ARG A 72 -15.47 -19.20 -26.60
CA ARG A 72 -16.65 -20.02 -26.31
C ARG A 72 -17.80 -19.14 -25.81
N ARG A 73 -17.55 -18.24 -24.86
CA ARG A 73 -18.54 -17.29 -24.32
C ARG A 73 -19.08 -16.30 -25.37
N LEU A 74 -18.29 -15.91 -26.35
CA LEU A 74 -18.71 -15.07 -27.48
C LEU A 74 -19.61 -15.79 -28.48
N THR A 75 -19.52 -17.12 -28.57
CA THR A 75 -20.18 -17.94 -29.62
C THR A 75 -21.34 -18.77 -29.10
N GLU A 76 -21.38 -19.09 -27.80
CA GLU A 76 -22.49 -19.80 -27.16
C GLU A 76 -23.69 -18.88 -26.98
N ASP A 77 -24.91 -19.45 -27.09
CA ASP A 77 -26.19 -18.75 -26.98
C ASP A 77 -26.24 -17.48 -27.84
N GLU A 78 -26.43 -16.33 -27.21
CA GLU A 78 -26.52 -15.01 -27.86
C GLU A 78 -25.19 -14.23 -27.71
N GLY A 79 -24.12 -14.89 -27.23
CA GLY A 79 -22.86 -14.25 -26.90
C GLY A 79 -22.85 -13.62 -25.51
N THR A 80 -22.15 -12.48 -25.34
CA THR A 80 -22.05 -11.78 -24.06
C THR A 80 -22.24 -10.27 -24.21
N TRP A 81 -22.42 -9.58 -23.08
CA TRP A 81 -22.64 -8.14 -23.04
C TRP A 81 -21.34 -7.33 -23.11
N MET A 82 -21.47 -6.07 -23.56
CA MET A 82 -20.34 -5.17 -23.82
C MET A 82 -19.47 -4.89 -22.58
N GLY A 83 -20.09 -4.88 -21.38
CA GLY A 83 -19.32 -4.73 -20.14
C GLY A 83 -18.30 -5.85 -19.92
N HIS A 84 -18.69 -7.11 -20.13
CA HIS A 84 -17.79 -8.26 -20.00
C HIS A 84 -16.69 -8.27 -21.10
N ILE A 85 -17.06 -7.87 -22.30
CA ILE A 85 -16.08 -7.75 -23.41
C ILE A 85 -15.05 -6.65 -23.08
N MET A 86 -15.49 -5.51 -22.55
CA MET A 86 -14.61 -4.42 -22.14
C MET A 86 -13.61 -4.84 -21.05
N GLU A 87 -14.04 -5.69 -20.11
CA GLU A 87 -13.18 -6.30 -19.09
C GLU A 87 -12.03 -7.08 -19.75
N HIS A 88 -12.36 -8.05 -20.61
CA HIS A 88 -11.36 -8.88 -21.29
C HIS A 88 -10.41 -8.06 -22.17
N ILE A 89 -10.91 -7.05 -22.87
CA ILE A 89 -10.07 -6.13 -23.67
C ILE A 89 -9.11 -5.36 -22.75
N ALA A 90 -9.60 -4.82 -21.61
CA ALA A 90 -8.76 -4.05 -20.70
C ALA A 90 -7.66 -4.90 -20.05
N ILE A 91 -7.93 -6.16 -19.74
CA ILE A 91 -6.95 -7.14 -19.27
C ILE A 91 -5.92 -7.42 -20.38
N GLU A 92 -6.38 -7.71 -21.58
CA GLU A 92 -5.49 -8.09 -22.70
C GLU A 92 -4.59 -6.94 -23.16
N ILE A 93 -5.10 -5.72 -23.19
CA ILE A 93 -4.27 -4.54 -23.49
C ILE A 93 -3.13 -4.37 -22.47
N GLN A 94 -3.37 -4.62 -21.18
CA GLN A 94 -2.30 -4.62 -20.16
C GLN A 94 -1.27 -5.72 -20.45
N ASN A 95 -1.71 -6.94 -20.81
CA ASN A 95 -0.82 -8.04 -21.17
C ASN A 95 0.02 -7.73 -22.41
N LEU A 96 -0.59 -7.16 -23.45
CA LEU A 96 0.09 -6.71 -24.66
C LEU A 96 1.10 -5.58 -24.39
N ALA A 97 0.83 -4.75 -23.36
CA ALA A 97 1.76 -3.73 -22.88
C ALA A 97 2.84 -4.30 -21.92
N GLY A 98 2.95 -5.63 -21.77
CA GLY A 98 3.95 -6.28 -20.95
C GLY A 98 3.64 -6.32 -19.43
N VAL A 99 2.41 -5.96 -19.04
CA VAL A 99 1.94 -5.98 -17.64
C VAL A 99 1.03 -7.18 -17.44
N SER A 100 1.57 -8.29 -16.94
CA SER A 100 0.83 -9.53 -16.75
C SER A 100 -0.23 -9.43 -15.65
N VAL A 101 -1.51 -9.54 -16.02
CA VAL A 101 -2.69 -9.58 -15.17
C VAL A 101 -3.71 -10.57 -15.75
N SER A 102 -4.54 -11.17 -14.89
CA SER A 102 -5.50 -12.18 -15.33
C SER A 102 -6.89 -12.06 -14.71
N HIS A 103 -7.00 -11.41 -13.54
CA HIS A 103 -8.25 -11.39 -12.80
C HIS A 103 -9.16 -10.23 -13.23
N GLY A 104 -10.41 -10.57 -13.56
CA GLY A 104 -11.49 -9.63 -13.81
C GLY A 104 -12.84 -10.21 -13.41
N LYS A 105 -13.83 -9.36 -13.23
CA LYS A 105 -15.20 -9.73 -12.89
C LYS A 105 -16.17 -8.65 -13.33
N THR A 106 -17.18 -9.08 -14.10
CA THR A 106 -18.27 -8.19 -14.55
C THR A 106 -19.61 -8.69 -14.03
N ARG A 107 -20.45 -7.76 -13.53
CA ARG A 107 -21.84 -8.03 -13.14
C ARG A 107 -22.75 -6.86 -13.47
N GLN A 108 -24.02 -7.15 -13.78
CA GLN A 108 -25.05 -6.13 -13.89
C GLN A 108 -25.44 -5.60 -12.50
N ILE A 109 -25.70 -4.31 -12.39
CA ILE A 109 -26.21 -3.70 -11.16
C ILE A 109 -27.74 -3.71 -11.23
N GLN A 110 -28.38 -4.61 -10.48
CA GLN A 110 -29.82 -4.76 -10.45
C GLN A 110 -30.51 -3.51 -9.89
N GLY A 111 -31.64 -3.12 -10.50
CA GLY A 111 -32.44 -1.97 -10.08
C GLY A 111 -31.89 -0.59 -10.52
N GLU A 112 -30.63 -0.48 -10.94
CA GLU A 112 -30.07 0.76 -11.46
C GLU A 112 -30.37 0.91 -12.96
N LYS A 113 -30.95 2.05 -13.32
CA LYS A 113 -31.32 2.36 -14.72
C LYS A 113 -30.32 3.31 -15.36
N GLY A 114 -29.85 2.95 -16.55
CA GLY A 114 -29.04 3.81 -17.39
C GLY A 114 -29.82 4.98 -17.98
N LYS A 115 -29.13 5.77 -18.81
CA LYS A 115 -29.72 6.95 -19.49
C LYS A 115 -30.92 6.65 -20.37
N THR A 116 -31.08 5.41 -20.82
CA THR A 116 -32.24 4.95 -21.63
C THR A 116 -33.44 4.46 -20.77
N GLY A 117 -33.30 4.50 -19.43
CA GLY A 117 -34.31 4.02 -18.50
C GLY A 117 -34.36 2.50 -18.33
N LYS A 118 -33.45 1.75 -18.95
CA LYS A 118 -33.25 0.30 -18.81
C LYS A 118 -32.23 -0.04 -17.73
N GLU A 119 -32.28 -1.25 -17.22
CA GLU A 119 -31.23 -1.79 -16.32
C GLU A 119 -30.00 -2.18 -17.15
N SER A 120 -29.27 -1.17 -17.60
CA SER A 120 -28.12 -1.29 -18.52
C SER A 120 -26.79 -0.95 -17.87
N ILE A 121 -26.75 -0.84 -16.52
CA ILE A 121 -25.54 -0.48 -15.79
C ILE A 121 -24.80 -1.75 -15.37
N TYR A 122 -23.54 -1.85 -15.77
CA TYR A 122 -22.63 -2.95 -15.44
C TYR A 122 -21.47 -2.46 -14.60
N ARG A 123 -21.10 -3.25 -13.63
CA ARG A 123 -19.90 -3.05 -12.81
C ARG A 123 -18.82 -3.98 -13.28
N ILE A 124 -17.69 -3.40 -13.71
CA ILE A 124 -16.51 -4.09 -14.23
C ILE A 124 -15.38 -3.90 -13.26
N PHE A 125 -14.82 -4.96 -12.74
CA PHE A 125 -13.56 -4.96 -11.99
C PHE A 125 -12.49 -5.68 -12.81
N PHE A 126 -11.27 -5.13 -12.87
CA PHE A 126 -10.11 -5.84 -13.39
C PHE A 126 -8.84 -5.43 -12.62
N GLU A 127 -7.96 -6.41 -12.44
CA GLU A 127 -6.70 -6.27 -11.71
C GLU A 127 -5.71 -5.38 -12.44
N TYR A 128 -4.79 -4.75 -11.68
CA TYR A 128 -3.65 -4.06 -12.26
C TYR A 128 -2.37 -4.24 -11.41
N ARG A 129 -1.22 -4.13 -12.10
CA ARG A 129 0.10 -3.96 -11.46
C ARG A 129 0.62 -2.53 -11.61
N ASN A 130 0.24 -1.85 -12.69
CA ASN A 130 0.55 -0.45 -12.97
C ASN A 130 -0.76 0.32 -13.16
N GLU A 131 -1.00 1.33 -12.30
CA GLU A 131 -2.25 2.11 -12.28
C GLU A 131 -2.44 2.89 -13.58
N GLU A 132 -1.40 3.56 -14.07
CA GLU A 132 -1.45 4.40 -15.26
C GLU A 132 -1.73 3.56 -16.51
N THR A 133 -1.03 2.44 -16.66
CA THR A 133 -1.28 1.48 -17.75
C THR A 133 -2.70 0.94 -17.73
N ALA A 134 -3.23 0.60 -16.56
CA ALA A 134 -4.60 0.09 -16.42
C ALA A 134 -5.65 1.14 -16.80
N LEU A 135 -5.44 2.39 -16.42
CA LEU A 135 -6.33 3.50 -16.79
C LEU A 135 -6.30 3.78 -18.29
N ALA A 136 -5.12 3.75 -18.91
CA ALA A 136 -4.96 3.87 -20.35
C ALA A 136 -5.62 2.68 -21.09
N SER A 137 -5.46 1.45 -20.57
CA SER A 137 -6.09 0.23 -21.09
C SER A 137 -7.62 0.30 -21.03
N ALA A 138 -8.20 0.78 -19.90
CA ALA A 138 -9.64 1.00 -19.77
C ALA A 138 -10.18 1.97 -20.82
N LYS A 139 -9.46 3.06 -21.06
CA LYS A 139 -9.84 4.07 -22.06
C LYS A 139 -9.80 3.49 -23.47
N LEU A 140 -8.75 2.76 -23.82
CA LEU A 140 -8.63 2.11 -25.12
C LEU A 140 -9.68 1.01 -25.28
N ALA A 141 -9.96 0.21 -24.24
CA ALA A 141 -11.02 -0.81 -24.25
C ALA A 141 -12.39 -0.20 -24.55
N LEU A 142 -12.74 0.91 -23.88
CA LEU A 142 -13.98 1.66 -24.14
C LEU A 142 -14.07 2.13 -25.60
N ARG A 143 -13.01 2.74 -26.14
CA ARG A 143 -12.96 3.22 -27.53
C ARG A 143 -13.07 2.07 -28.51
N THR A 144 -12.42 0.94 -28.22
CA THR A 144 -12.45 -0.29 -29.03
C THR A 144 -13.85 -0.87 -29.13
N VAL A 145 -14.53 -1.04 -27.98
CA VAL A 145 -15.92 -1.55 -27.95
C VAL A 145 -16.84 -0.64 -28.74
N ASN A 146 -16.80 0.68 -28.50
CA ASN A 146 -17.66 1.63 -29.20
C ASN A 146 -17.38 1.67 -30.73
N TYR A 147 -16.11 1.57 -31.15
CA TYR A 147 -15.75 1.49 -32.57
C TYR A 147 -16.27 0.21 -33.23
N LEU A 148 -16.19 -0.92 -32.55
CA LEU A 148 -16.68 -2.21 -33.07
C LEU A 148 -18.20 -2.28 -33.15
N VAL A 149 -18.91 -1.56 -32.27
CA VAL A 149 -20.38 -1.42 -32.30
C VAL A 149 -20.81 -0.51 -33.45
N ASP A 150 -20.18 0.64 -33.58
CA ASP A 150 -20.47 1.64 -34.64
C ASP A 150 -19.23 2.53 -34.86
N ASN A 151 -18.53 2.28 -35.96
CA ASN A 151 -17.30 2.99 -36.31
C ASN A 151 -17.49 4.50 -36.56
N THR A 152 -18.70 4.97 -36.73
CA THR A 152 -19.01 6.40 -36.91
C THR A 152 -18.98 7.18 -35.59
N GLN A 153 -19.08 6.49 -34.46
CA GLN A 153 -19.13 7.10 -33.12
C GLN A 153 -17.74 7.47 -32.56
N VAL A 154 -16.67 6.85 -33.06
CA VAL A 154 -15.30 7.07 -32.57
C VAL A 154 -14.44 7.68 -33.68
N LYS A 155 -14.22 8.98 -33.56
CA LYS A 155 -13.35 9.71 -34.54
C LYS A 155 -11.88 9.37 -34.27
N ASP A 156 -11.10 9.38 -35.35
CA ASP A 156 -9.63 9.22 -35.29
C ASP A 156 -9.17 7.98 -34.52
N TYR A 157 -9.92 6.86 -34.63
CA TYR A 157 -9.58 5.61 -33.96
C TYR A 157 -8.57 4.81 -34.78
N ASN A 158 -7.41 4.54 -34.16
CA ASN A 158 -6.40 3.64 -34.68
C ASN A 158 -5.89 2.74 -33.54
N TYR A 159 -6.40 1.51 -33.43
CA TYR A 159 -6.03 0.58 -32.37
C TYR A 159 -4.52 0.38 -32.21
N LYS A 160 -3.79 0.29 -33.34
CA LYS A 160 -2.33 0.04 -33.28
C LYS A 160 -1.56 1.22 -32.73
N GLU A 161 -1.91 2.44 -33.10
CA GLU A 161 -1.28 3.66 -32.58
C GLU A 161 -1.65 3.85 -31.11
N GLU A 162 -2.93 3.73 -30.75
CA GLU A 162 -3.39 3.87 -29.36
C GLU A 162 -2.81 2.77 -28.45
N LEU A 163 -2.58 1.55 -28.96
CA LEU A 163 -1.88 0.49 -28.22
C LEU A 163 -0.41 0.84 -27.98
N VAL A 164 0.27 1.47 -28.94
CA VAL A 164 1.65 1.97 -28.76
C VAL A 164 1.68 3.00 -27.62
N ASP A 165 0.73 3.93 -27.54
CA ASP A 165 0.64 4.90 -26.43
C ASP A 165 0.49 4.21 -25.08
N VAL A 166 -0.29 3.10 -25.00
CA VAL A 166 -0.41 2.32 -23.78
C VAL A 166 0.89 1.58 -23.44
N ILE A 167 1.58 1.04 -24.44
CA ILE A 167 2.89 0.38 -24.26
C ILE A 167 3.91 1.39 -23.75
N GLU A 168 4.01 2.58 -24.36
CA GLU A 168 4.90 3.66 -23.91
C GLU A 168 4.59 4.07 -22.46
N THR A 169 3.30 4.17 -22.10
CA THR A 169 2.88 4.42 -20.73
C THR A 169 3.34 3.30 -19.80
N ALA A 170 3.20 2.04 -20.19
CA ALA A 170 3.64 0.90 -19.39
C ALA A 170 5.16 0.92 -19.16
N GLU A 171 5.93 1.22 -20.19
CA GLU A 171 7.39 1.32 -20.16
C GLU A 171 7.88 2.47 -19.28
N GLU A 172 7.25 3.65 -19.37
CA GLU A 172 7.57 4.80 -18.49
C GLU A 172 7.43 4.46 -17.00
N TYR A 173 6.38 3.73 -16.65
CA TYR A 173 6.09 3.40 -15.26
C TYR A 173 6.57 2.01 -14.82
N ALA A 174 7.14 1.21 -15.70
CA ALA A 174 7.75 -0.08 -15.35
C ALA A 174 8.98 0.10 -14.43
N TYR A 175 9.32 -0.96 -13.73
CA TYR A 175 10.66 -1.08 -13.17
C TYR A 175 11.60 -1.59 -14.27
N GLY A 176 12.81 -1.03 -14.35
CA GLY A 176 13.84 -1.65 -15.19
C GLY A 176 14.13 -3.10 -14.74
N PRO A 177 14.66 -3.96 -15.62
CA PRO A 177 14.78 -5.42 -15.36
C PRO A 177 15.48 -5.79 -14.06
N SER A 178 16.50 -5.03 -13.64
CA SER A 178 17.21 -5.28 -12.38
C SER A 178 16.34 -5.01 -11.16
N THR A 179 15.69 -3.84 -11.08
CA THR A 179 14.80 -3.50 -9.97
C THR A 179 13.55 -4.39 -9.98
N GLY A 180 12.99 -4.64 -11.16
CA GLY A 180 11.80 -5.48 -11.34
C GLY A 180 12.02 -6.91 -10.83
N SER A 181 13.18 -7.51 -11.11
CA SER A 181 13.50 -8.86 -10.61
C SER A 181 13.56 -8.91 -9.08
N ILE A 182 14.14 -7.87 -8.43
CA ILE A 182 14.22 -7.79 -6.96
C ILE A 182 12.82 -7.61 -6.36
N VAL A 183 11.97 -6.74 -6.95
CA VAL A 183 10.59 -6.52 -6.52
C VAL A 183 9.77 -7.80 -6.67
N ASN A 184 9.90 -8.51 -7.78
CA ASN A 184 9.19 -9.77 -8.01
C ASN A 184 9.62 -10.87 -7.03
N GLU A 185 10.93 -10.98 -6.74
CA GLU A 185 11.42 -11.94 -5.74
C GLU A 185 10.89 -11.61 -4.34
N ALA A 186 10.83 -10.32 -3.97
CA ALA A 186 10.23 -9.88 -2.70
C ALA A 186 8.74 -10.26 -2.63
N HIS A 187 7.97 -10.00 -3.69
CA HIS A 187 6.55 -10.38 -3.76
C HIS A 187 6.33 -11.89 -3.65
N ASN A 188 7.15 -12.69 -4.33
CA ASN A 188 7.07 -14.16 -4.27
C ASN A 188 7.28 -14.70 -2.84
N ARG A 189 7.96 -13.93 -1.99
CA ARG A 189 8.16 -14.27 -0.58
C ARG A 189 7.17 -13.57 0.35
N GLY A 190 6.19 -12.88 -0.18
CA GLY A 190 5.22 -12.14 0.59
C GLY A 190 5.79 -10.88 1.27
N ILE A 191 6.98 -10.39 0.90
CA ILE A 191 7.55 -9.16 1.44
C ILE A 191 6.85 -7.95 0.81
N PRO A 192 6.23 -7.06 1.60
CA PRO A 192 5.54 -5.90 1.06
C PRO A 192 6.51 -4.90 0.44
N SER A 193 6.08 -4.25 -0.64
CA SER A 193 6.87 -3.23 -1.31
C SER A 193 6.08 -1.96 -1.59
N ILE A 194 6.73 -0.81 -1.45
CA ILE A 194 6.19 0.51 -1.72
C ILE A 194 7.14 1.25 -2.66
N ARG A 195 6.68 1.61 -3.85
CA ARG A 195 7.42 2.51 -4.72
C ARG A 195 7.34 3.94 -4.16
N LEU A 196 8.48 4.50 -3.75
CA LEU A 196 8.48 5.77 -3.02
C LEU A 196 8.26 6.98 -3.91
N ARG A 197 8.64 6.89 -5.19
CA ARG A 197 8.44 7.95 -6.20
C ARG A 197 8.24 7.32 -7.58
N LYS A 198 7.19 7.72 -8.30
CA LYS A 198 6.99 7.39 -9.71
C LYS A 198 7.68 8.42 -10.61
N PRO A 199 8.31 8.04 -11.73
CA PRO A 199 8.64 6.70 -12.22
C PRO A 199 9.99 6.14 -11.70
N SER A 200 10.53 6.62 -10.58
CA SER A 200 11.83 6.21 -10.03
C SER A 200 11.90 4.72 -9.68
N SER A 201 13.10 4.14 -9.74
CA SER A 201 13.41 2.79 -9.24
C SER A 201 13.70 2.75 -7.73
N LEU A 202 13.29 3.77 -6.96
CA LEU A 202 13.42 3.81 -5.50
C LEU A 202 12.26 3.06 -4.85
N VAL A 203 12.57 1.94 -4.20
CA VAL A 203 11.59 1.03 -3.58
C VAL A 203 11.94 0.79 -2.12
N GLN A 204 10.92 0.85 -1.26
CA GLN A 204 10.97 0.37 0.10
C GLN A 204 10.40 -1.05 0.13
N PHE A 205 11.10 -1.98 0.77
CA PHE A 205 10.63 -3.30 1.15
C PHE A 205 10.43 -3.35 2.66
N GLY A 206 9.38 -4.07 3.10
CA GLY A 206 9.05 -4.16 4.53
C GLY A 206 8.43 -2.88 5.10
N TRP A 207 8.07 -2.93 6.38
CA TRP A 207 7.37 -1.89 7.12
C TRP A 207 8.14 -1.44 8.36
N GLY A 208 7.91 -0.20 8.78
CA GLY A 208 8.43 0.32 10.04
C GLY A 208 9.94 0.15 10.19
N VAL A 209 10.39 -0.26 11.35
CA VAL A 209 11.81 -0.51 11.66
C VAL A 209 12.46 -1.60 10.81
N ASN A 210 11.64 -2.52 10.26
CA ASN A 210 12.12 -3.63 9.44
C ASN A 210 12.34 -3.25 7.97
N GLN A 211 12.00 -2.00 7.58
CA GLN A 211 12.11 -1.57 6.20
C GLN A 211 13.56 -1.58 5.67
N LYS A 212 13.71 -1.95 4.41
CA LYS A 212 14.94 -1.80 3.63
C LYS A 212 14.59 -1.08 2.33
N ARG A 213 15.53 -0.31 1.79
CA ARG A 213 15.32 0.41 0.53
C ARG A 213 16.36 0.01 -0.48
N ILE A 214 15.95 -0.01 -1.74
CA ILE A 214 16.86 -0.09 -2.88
C ILE A 214 16.62 1.08 -3.83
N TRP A 215 17.67 1.47 -4.52
CA TRP A 215 17.63 2.34 -5.68
C TRP A 215 18.37 1.66 -6.82
N ALA A 216 17.65 1.25 -7.87
CA ALA A 216 18.15 0.31 -8.88
C ALA A 216 18.55 -1.03 -8.25
N SER A 217 19.86 -1.31 -8.14
CA SER A 217 20.40 -2.48 -7.46
C SER A 217 21.30 -2.11 -6.25
N THR A 218 21.35 -0.83 -5.86
CA THR A 218 22.04 -0.39 -4.63
C THR A 218 21.09 -0.43 -3.45
N SER A 219 21.52 -0.93 -2.31
CA SER A 219 20.71 -1.00 -1.09
C SER A 219 21.07 0.07 -0.07
N THR A 220 20.20 0.28 0.93
CA THR A 220 20.50 1.12 2.10
C THR A 220 21.59 0.54 3.02
N MET A 221 22.06 -0.68 2.75
CA MET A 221 23.19 -1.28 3.49
C MET A 221 24.52 -0.88 2.89
N SER A 222 24.58 -0.41 1.63
CA SER A 222 25.79 0.14 1.02
C SER A 222 26.18 1.46 1.71
N GLY A 223 27.39 1.51 2.25
CA GLY A 223 27.96 2.75 2.81
C GLY A 223 28.23 3.79 1.71
N TYR A 224 27.90 5.05 1.95
CA TYR A 224 28.19 6.14 1.00
C TYR A 224 29.67 6.20 0.59
N ILE A 225 30.61 6.03 1.55
CA ILE A 225 32.04 6.00 1.28
C ILE A 225 32.41 4.90 0.28
N SER A 226 31.81 3.72 0.41
CA SER A 226 32.08 2.59 -0.51
C SER A 226 31.60 2.88 -1.92
N VAL A 227 30.47 3.58 -2.04
CA VAL A 227 29.92 4.02 -3.34
C VAL A 227 30.82 5.09 -3.98
N GLU A 228 31.28 6.10 -3.22
CA GLU A 228 32.21 7.12 -3.69
C GLU A 228 33.56 6.53 -4.13
N ILE A 229 34.11 5.58 -3.35
CA ILE A 229 35.32 4.86 -3.74
C ILE A 229 35.11 4.15 -5.08
N ALA A 230 33.99 3.43 -5.23
CA ALA A 230 33.67 2.71 -6.48
C ALA A 230 33.50 3.62 -7.69
N GLN A 231 33.08 4.87 -7.49
CA GLN A 231 32.94 5.88 -8.55
C GLN A 231 34.29 6.50 -8.95
N ASP A 232 35.23 6.55 -8.02
CA ASP A 232 36.61 7.01 -8.29
C ASP A 232 37.46 5.84 -8.79
N LYS A 233 37.65 5.77 -10.12
CA LYS A 233 38.39 4.68 -10.76
C LYS A 233 39.84 4.62 -10.33
N GLU A 234 40.50 5.76 -10.09
CA GLU A 234 41.89 5.83 -9.67
C GLU A 234 42.03 5.29 -8.25
N LEU A 235 41.20 5.78 -7.34
CA LEU A 235 41.20 5.35 -5.95
C LEU A 235 40.87 3.87 -5.82
N THR A 236 39.82 3.39 -6.52
CA THR A 236 39.47 1.98 -6.55
C THR A 236 40.63 1.09 -6.97
N LEU A 237 41.28 1.40 -8.11
CA LEU A 237 42.40 0.59 -8.61
C LEU A 237 43.63 0.68 -7.67
N GLN A 238 43.90 1.84 -7.06
CA GLN A 238 44.96 1.99 -6.09
C GLN A 238 44.73 1.14 -4.84
N MET A 239 43.53 1.19 -4.25
CA MET A 239 43.17 0.36 -3.08
C MET A 239 43.25 -1.13 -3.38
N LEU A 240 42.84 -1.57 -4.56
CA LEU A 240 42.96 -2.96 -4.99
C LEU A 240 44.42 -3.37 -5.18
N TYR A 241 45.23 -2.51 -5.78
CA TYR A 241 46.66 -2.74 -5.96
C TYR A 241 47.39 -2.89 -4.61
N ASP A 242 47.12 -2.02 -3.64
CA ASP A 242 47.78 -2.00 -2.32
C ASP A 242 47.51 -3.28 -1.53
N VAL A 243 46.40 -3.99 -1.78
CA VAL A 243 46.12 -5.30 -1.21
C VAL A 243 46.52 -6.48 -2.13
N GLY A 244 47.31 -6.22 -3.22
CA GLY A 244 47.87 -7.24 -4.11
C GLY A 244 46.82 -7.91 -5.03
N ILE A 245 45.74 -7.20 -5.36
CA ILE A 245 44.76 -7.61 -6.39
C ILE A 245 45.29 -7.13 -7.76
N PRO A 246 45.31 -7.97 -8.81
CA PRO A 246 45.77 -7.56 -10.12
C PRO A 246 44.85 -6.53 -10.76
N VAL A 247 45.41 -5.36 -11.07
CA VAL A 247 44.76 -4.25 -11.78
C VAL A 247 45.66 -3.74 -12.89
N PRO A 248 45.15 -3.01 -13.92
CA PRO A 248 46.02 -2.36 -14.90
C PRO A 248 46.98 -1.39 -14.24
N ARG A 249 48.25 -1.51 -14.51
CA ARG A 249 49.25 -0.52 -14.07
C ARG A 249 49.07 0.76 -14.86
N GLY A 250 49.08 1.93 -14.18
CA GLY A 250 48.88 3.19 -14.86
C GLY A 250 49.02 4.39 -13.94
N GLY A 251 48.36 5.45 -14.29
CA GLY A 251 48.26 6.68 -13.52
C GLY A 251 47.49 7.76 -14.28
N THR A 252 47.26 8.88 -13.60
CA THR A 252 46.59 10.05 -14.17
C THR A 252 47.55 11.08 -14.71
N ALA A 253 47.18 11.74 -15.82
CA ALA A 253 47.91 12.81 -16.48
C ALA A 253 47.02 14.02 -16.75
N ARG A 254 47.53 15.21 -16.43
CA ARG A 254 46.94 16.49 -16.80
C ARG A 254 47.64 17.16 -17.99
N THR A 255 48.79 16.64 -18.36
CA THR A 255 49.61 17.10 -19.49
C THR A 255 50.10 15.92 -20.30
N LEU A 256 50.31 16.09 -21.59
CA LEU A 256 50.85 15.06 -22.49
C LEU A 256 52.19 14.55 -21.98
N ARG A 257 53.03 15.45 -21.43
CA ARG A 257 54.32 15.08 -20.84
C ARG A 257 54.19 14.07 -19.70
N GLN A 258 53.15 14.26 -18.83
CA GLN A 258 52.89 13.29 -17.75
C GLN A 258 52.38 11.96 -18.35
N ALA A 259 51.56 11.98 -19.36
CA ALA A 259 51.11 10.79 -20.08
C ALA A 259 52.27 9.97 -20.65
N ILE A 260 53.22 10.62 -21.31
CA ILE A 260 54.44 10.01 -21.85
C ILE A 260 55.30 9.41 -20.70
N GLN A 261 55.43 10.11 -19.58
CA GLN A 261 56.17 9.60 -18.43
C GLN A 261 55.55 8.35 -17.83
N ILE A 262 54.22 8.28 -17.81
CA ILE A 262 53.47 7.09 -17.35
C ILE A 262 53.75 5.93 -18.31
N VAL A 263 53.61 6.13 -19.60
CA VAL A 263 53.82 5.11 -20.63
C VAL A 263 55.29 4.61 -20.59
N TYR A 264 56.27 5.49 -20.34
CA TYR A 264 57.66 5.09 -20.20
C TYR A 264 57.85 4.09 -19.05
N ARG A 265 57.09 4.22 -17.95
CA ARG A 265 57.14 3.31 -16.77
C ARG A 265 56.42 2.00 -17.02
N ILE A 266 55.27 2.00 -17.71
CA ILE A 266 54.39 0.81 -17.86
C ILE A 266 54.58 0.08 -19.18
N GLY A 267 55.13 0.75 -20.20
CA GLY A 267 55.33 0.22 -21.55
C GLY A 267 54.06 0.13 -22.36
N TYR A 268 54.20 0.14 -23.70
CA TYR A 268 53.11 -0.15 -24.63
C TYR A 268 52.72 -1.62 -24.61
N PRO A 269 51.47 -2.01 -25.04
CA PRO A 269 50.37 -1.15 -25.41
C PRO A 269 49.69 -0.54 -24.17
N VAL A 270 49.02 0.64 -24.37
CA VAL A 270 48.29 1.35 -23.32
C VAL A 270 46.89 1.74 -23.76
N VAL A 271 46.06 2.07 -22.77
CA VAL A 271 44.71 2.66 -22.93
C VAL A 271 44.78 4.10 -22.41
N VAL A 272 44.12 4.99 -23.12
CA VAL A 272 43.89 6.36 -22.71
C VAL A 272 42.40 6.58 -22.53
N LYS A 273 41.97 7.06 -21.37
CA LYS A 273 40.55 7.29 -21.05
C LYS A 273 40.36 8.55 -20.18
N PRO A 274 39.27 9.30 -20.31
CA PRO A 274 38.98 10.42 -19.42
C PRO A 274 38.61 9.90 -18.01
N LEU A 275 39.02 10.66 -16.95
CA LEU A 275 38.80 10.24 -15.56
C LEU A 275 37.29 10.16 -15.19
N ASN A 276 36.48 11.17 -15.54
CA ASN A 276 35.14 11.37 -15.04
C ASN A 276 34.04 11.13 -16.09
N VAL A 277 34.22 10.18 -17.00
CA VAL A 277 33.28 9.92 -18.08
C VAL A 277 32.86 8.45 -18.10
N SER A 278 31.55 8.21 -18.22
CA SER A 278 30.94 6.87 -18.28
C SER A 278 30.63 6.44 -19.72
N HIS A 279 30.23 5.18 -19.89
CA HIS A 279 29.76 4.59 -21.15
C HIS A 279 30.79 4.55 -22.29
N GLY A 280 32.09 4.52 -21.98
CA GLY A 280 33.12 4.31 -23.00
C GLY A 280 33.45 5.53 -23.88
N ARG A 281 32.97 6.73 -23.54
CA ARG A 281 33.25 7.95 -24.33
C ARG A 281 34.68 8.43 -24.11
N GLY A 282 35.36 8.85 -25.18
CA GLY A 282 36.70 9.43 -25.09
C GLY A 282 37.81 8.39 -24.81
N ILE A 283 37.55 7.08 -24.97
CA ILE A 283 38.51 6.00 -24.74
C ILE A 283 39.25 5.70 -26.06
N THR A 284 40.60 5.59 -25.99
CA THR A 284 41.41 5.05 -27.08
C THR A 284 42.16 3.82 -26.56
N LEU A 285 41.89 2.67 -27.20
CA LEU A 285 42.42 1.36 -26.82
C LEU A 285 43.68 0.99 -27.64
N ASN A 286 44.51 0.09 -27.11
CA ASN A 286 45.62 -0.55 -27.80
C ASN A 286 46.58 0.44 -28.47
N ILE A 287 46.94 1.49 -27.81
CA ILE A 287 47.93 2.49 -28.25
C ILE A 287 49.30 1.84 -28.21
N MET A 288 50.03 1.87 -29.35
CA MET A 288 51.25 1.14 -29.56
C MET A 288 52.50 2.04 -29.66
N ASN A 289 52.33 3.34 -29.87
CA ASN A 289 53.39 4.31 -30.11
C ASN A 289 53.01 5.70 -29.56
N GLU A 290 53.95 6.64 -29.58
CA GLU A 290 53.79 7.97 -28.99
C GLU A 290 52.84 8.85 -29.83
N GLU A 291 52.82 8.73 -31.15
CA GLU A 291 51.93 9.48 -32.00
C GLU A 291 50.45 9.13 -31.76
N ASP A 292 50.15 7.83 -31.59
CA ASP A 292 48.80 7.36 -31.20
C ASP A 292 48.47 7.78 -29.76
N LEU A 293 49.46 7.83 -28.87
CA LEU A 293 49.29 8.32 -27.50
C LEU A 293 48.87 9.79 -27.51
N GLU A 294 49.55 10.63 -28.27
CA GLU A 294 49.22 12.05 -28.39
C GLU A 294 47.79 12.25 -28.88
N ARG A 295 47.40 11.57 -29.98
CA ARG A 295 46.04 11.62 -30.51
C ARG A 295 45.01 11.15 -29.50
N GLY A 296 45.26 10.03 -28.84
CA GLY A 296 44.36 9.47 -27.81
C GLY A 296 44.25 10.38 -26.58
N TYR A 297 45.37 11.01 -26.20
CA TYR A 297 45.39 11.95 -25.08
C TYR A 297 44.55 13.20 -25.39
N GLU A 298 44.73 13.86 -26.54
CA GLU A 298 43.97 15.04 -26.94
C GLU A 298 42.48 14.68 -27.08
N PHE A 299 42.13 13.52 -27.66
CA PHE A 299 40.74 13.05 -27.73
C PHE A 299 40.11 12.84 -26.35
N ALA A 300 40.83 12.24 -25.40
CA ALA A 300 40.29 12.06 -24.05
C ALA A 300 40.18 13.38 -23.28
N LYS A 301 41.06 14.34 -23.57
CA LYS A 301 41.05 15.65 -22.94
C LYS A 301 39.84 16.53 -23.28
N ASP A 302 39.24 16.32 -24.44
CA ASP A 302 37.98 16.97 -24.83
C ASP A 302 36.84 16.64 -23.84
N TYR A 303 36.92 15.50 -23.18
CA TYR A 303 35.92 15.02 -22.21
C TYR A 303 36.28 15.26 -20.75
N SER A 304 37.59 15.32 -20.39
CA SER A 304 38.05 15.50 -19.01
C SER A 304 39.41 16.15 -18.93
N LYS A 305 39.57 17.13 -18.03
CA LYS A 305 40.87 17.79 -17.77
C LYS A 305 41.94 16.83 -17.25
N THR A 306 41.56 15.69 -16.70
CA THR A 306 42.45 14.63 -16.20
C THR A 306 42.18 13.37 -16.98
N VAL A 307 43.23 12.77 -17.51
CA VAL A 307 43.19 11.58 -18.37
C VAL A 307 43.91 10.44 -17.66
N ILE A 308 43.33 9.25 -17.69
CA ILE A 308 43.92 8.03 -17.16
C ILE A 308 44.69 7.34 -18.29
N ILE A 309 45.93 6.95 -18.03
CA ILE A 309 46.79 6.12 -18.89
C ILE A 309 47.02 4.80 -18.18
N GLU A 310 46.64 3.68 -18.78
CA GLU A 310 46.80 2.34 -18.19
C GLU A 310 47.37 1.35 -19.18
N LYS A 311 48.03 0.31 -18.62
CA LYS A 311 48.48 -0.84 -19.43
C LYS A 311 47.23 -1.48 -20.08
N PHE A 312 47.28 -1.66 -21.39
CA PHE A 312 46.20 -2.37 -22.10
C PHE A 312 46.22 -3.84 -21.70
N LEU A 313 45.11 -4.33 -21.14
CA LEU A 313 44.90 -5.76 -20.87
C LEU A 313 44.27 -6.42 -22.09
N THR A 314 44.86 -7.53 -22.52
CA THR A 314 44.31 -8.34 -23.63
C THR A 314 43.41 -9.43 -23.08
N GLY A 315 42.30 -9.68 -23.76
CA GLY A 315 41.36 -10.74 -23.37
C GLY A 315 39.89 -10.40 -23.58
N LYS A 316 39.05 -11.24 -22.99
CA LYS A 316 37.61 -11.09 -23.00
C LYS A 316 37.17 -10.29 -21.78
N ASP A 317 36.02 -9.67 -21.89
CA ASP A 317 35.40 -8.85 -20.84
C ASP A 317 34.44 -9.71 -20.01
N PHE A 318 34.68 -9.80 -18.70
CA PHE A 318 33.84 -10.56 -17.77
C PHE A 318 33.27 -9.66 -16.69
N ARG A 319 31.98 -9.82 -16.42
CA ARG A 319 31.28 -9.24 -15.27
C ARG A 319 31.05 -10.33 -14.22
N ILE A 320 31.57 -10.15 -13.03
CA ILE A 320 31.34 -11.01 -11.87
C ILE A 320 30.45 -10.31 -10.89
N LEU A 321 29.33 -10.92 -10.53
CA LEU A 321 28.38 -10.41 -9.53
C LEU A 321 28.71 -10.99 -8.16
N VAL A 322 28.92 -10.10 -7.20
CA VAL A 322 29.16 -10.44 -5.79
C VAL A 322 28.08 -9.78 -4.94
N ILE A 323 27.40 -10.56 -4.09
CA ILE A 323 26.35 -10.08 -3.18
C ILE A 323 26.70 -10.58 -1.77
N ASN A 324 26.63 -9.69 -0.78
CA ASN A 324 26.98 -9.98 0.62
C ASN A 324 28.36 -10.66 0.77
N GLY A 325 29.31 -10.20 -0.07
CA GLY A 325 30.68 -10.72 -0.09
C GLY A 325 30.83 -12.14 -0.65
N GLN A 326 29.80 -12.69 -1.31
CA GLN A 326 29.81 -14.01 -1.94
C GLN A 326 29.61 -13.90 -3.46
N PHE A 327 30.33 -14.73 -4.20
CA PHE A 327 30.15 -14.93 -5.64
C PHE A 327 28.75 -15.47 -5.95
N ILE A 328 28.07 -14.85 -6.92
CA ILE A 328 26.72 -15.26 -7.33
C ILE A 328 26.69 -15.73 -8.80
N ALA A 329 27.26 -14.96 -9.71
CA ALA A 329 27.25 -15.27 -11.14
C ALA A 329 28.41 -14.58 -11.85
N ALA A 330 28.76 -15.11 -13.03
CA ALA A 330 29.73 -14.51 -13.93
C ALA A 330 29.23 -14.58 -15.39
N ALA A 331 29.42 -13.49 -16.13
CA ALA A 331 29.06 -13.42 -17.55
C ALA A 331 30.26 -12.91 -18.37
N ASN A 332 30.50 -13.54 -19.50
CA ASN A 332 31.34 -12.98 -20.56
C ASN A 332 30.50 -12.00 -21.37
N ARG A 333 30.87 -10.72 -21.36
CA ARG A 333 30.20 -9.68 -22.16
C ARG A 333 30.83 -9.64 -23.55
N VAL A 334 29.98 -9.68 -24.57
CA VAL A 334 30.42 -9.64 -25.95
C VAL A 334 29.91 -8.32 -26.56
N PRO A 335 30.79 -7.51 -27.21
CA PRO A 335 30.37 -6.28 -27.87
C PRO A 335 29.25 -6.52 -28.89
N ALA A 336 28.48 -5.48 -29.20
CA ALA A 336 27.53 -5.54 -30.30
C ALA A 336 28.24 -6.00 -31.59
N HIS A 337 27.72 -7.04 -32.22
CA HIS A 337 28.31 -7.66 -33.38
C HIS A 337 27.26 -8.34 -34.24
N VAL A 338 27.63 -8.64 -35.46
CA VAL A 338 26.94 -9.57 -36.36
C VAL A 338 27.91 -10.63 -36.86
N VAL A 339 27.38 -11.79 -37.23
CA VAL A 339 28.18 -12.84 -37.84
C VAL A 339 27.82 -12.93 -39.34
N GLY A 340 28.81 -12.80 -40.20
CA GLY A 340 28.63 -12.91 -41.62
C GLY A 340 28.01 -14.25 -42.03
N ASP A 341 27.16 -14.25 -43.02
CA ASP A 341 26.57 -15.46 -43.60
C ASP A 341 26.90 -15.62 -45.10
N GLY A 342 27.70 -14.71 -45.67
CA GLY A 342 28.12 -14.70 -47.03
C GLY A 342 27.00 -14.27 -48.02
N LYS A 343 25.87 -13.76 -47.55
CA LYS A 343 24.69 -13.41 -48.36
C LYS A 343 24.13 -12.01 -48.08
N HIS A 344 24.02 -11.64 -46.80
CA HIS A 344 23.39 -10.41 -46.38
C HIS A 344 24.44 -9.31 -46.09
N THR A 345 24.05 -8.06 -46.30
CA THR A 345 24.87 -6.90 -45.91
C THR A 345 24.91 -6.77 -44.38
N ILE A 346 25.90 -6.05 -43.88
CA ILE A 346 25.99 -5.78 -42.41
C ILE A 346 24.72 -5.14 -41.91
N GLN A 347 24.10 -4.18 -42.62
CA GLN A 347 22.82 -3.57 -42.25
C GLN A 347 21.73 -4.64 -42.15
N GLN A 348 21.58 -5.50 -43.15
CA GLN A 348 20.58 -6.58 -43.14
C GLN A 348 20.81 -7.58 -41.99
N LEU A 349 22.06 -7.90 -41.68
CA LEU A 349 22.40 -8.78 -40.53
C LEU A 349 22.04 -8.12 -39.19
N VAL A 350 22.20 -6.79 -39.06
CA VAL A 350 21.76 -6.04 -37.89
C VAL A 350 20.23 -6.07 -37.77
N ASP A 351 19.50 -5.85 -38.85
CA ASP A 351 18.04 -5.89 -38.87
C ASP A 351 17.52 -7.29 -38.46
N ILE A 352 18.06 -8.34 -39.03
CA ILE A 352 17.77 -9.74 -38.66
C ILE A 352 18.06 -10.00 -37.17
N THR A 353 19.22 -9.53 -36.66
CA THR A 353 19.58 -9.66 -35.24
C THR A 353 18.62 -8.92 -34.35
N ASN A 354 18.09 -7.78 -34.80
CA ASN A 354 17.13 -6.96 -34.05
C ASN A 354 15.69 -7.50 -34.06
N GLU A 355 15.38 -8.53 -34.88
CA GLU A 355 14.11 -9.25 -34.84
C GLU A 355 13.97 -10.16 -33.60
N ASP A 356 15.08 -10.47 -32.87
CA ASP A 356 15.03 -11.23 -31.64
C ASP A 356 14.04 -10.55 -30.66
N PRO A 357 12.96 -11.23 -30.22
CA PRO A 357 11.92 -10.66 -29.36
C PRO A 357 12.44 -10.16 -27.99
N ARG A 358 13.63 -10.62 -27.57
CA ARG A 358 14.33 -10.19 -26.37
C ARG A 358 15.00 -8.82 -26.52
N ARG A 359 15.10 -8.25 -27.76
CA ARG A 359 15.70 -6.95 -28.03
C ARG A 359 14.66 -5.84 -28.05
N GLY A 360 14.95 -4.75 -27.31
CA GLY A 360 14.12 -3.55 -27.20
C GLY A 360 14.96 -2.26 -27.31
N ILE A 361 14.31 -1.12 -27.15
CA ILE A 361 14.97 0.19 -27.13
C ILE A 361 15.40 0.51 -25.68
N GLY A 362 16.65 0.93 -25.49
CA GLY A 362 17.15 1.31 -24.17
C GLY A 362 17.20 0.15 -23.17
N HIS A 363 16.40 0.24 -22.09
CA HIS A 363 16.36 -0.75 -20.99
C HIS A 363 15.02 -1.49 -20.89
N GLU A 364 14.17 -1.41 -21.89
CA GLU A 364 12.83 -1.99 -21.91
C GLU A 364 12.84 -3.51 -21.83
N LYS A 365 13.73 -4.12 -22.63
CA LYS A 365 13.88 -5.59 -22.69
C LYS A 365 15.24 -6.02 -22.18
N VAL A 366 15.43 -7.33 -22.12
CA VAL A 366 16.66 -7.95 -21.64
C VAL A 366 17.85 -7.57 -22.49
N LEU A 367 17.69 -7.54 -23.81
CA LEU A 367 18.70 -7.11 -24.78
C LEU A 367 18.31 -5.79 -25.42
N THR A 368 19.31 -4.97 -25.74
CA THR A 368 19.11 -3.72 -26.45
C THR A 368 19.29 -3.93 -27.96
N LYS A 369 18.49 -3.25 -28.78
CA LYS A 369 18.65 -3.26 -30.24
C LYS A 369 20.00 -2.67 -30.63
N ILE A 370 20.68 -3.32 -31.61
CA ILE A 370 21.91 -2.82 -32.17
C ILE A 370 21.57 -1.62 -33.05
N LYS A 371 22.29 -0.51 -32.88
CA LYS A 371 22.21 0.70 -33.74
C LYS A 371 23.51 0.90 -34.44
N ILE A 372 23.44 1.19 -35.73
CA ILE A 372 24.58 1.66 -36.51
C ILE A 372 24.65 3.18 -36.33
N ASP A 373 25.58 3.60 -35.50
CA ASP A 373 25.88 5.00 -35.25
C ASP A 373 27.25 5.36 -35.79
N GLN A 374 27.69 6.62 -35.67
CA GLN A 374 28.99 7.09 -36.12
C GLN A 374 30.17 6.25 -35.55
N SER A 375 30.01 5.73 -34.31
CA SER A 375 31.03 4.87 -33.69
C SER A 375 31.11 3.52 -34.36
N ALA A 376 29.95 2.95 -34.74
CA ALA A 376 29.88 1.69 -35.49
C ALA A 376 30.47 1.85 -36.90
N GLU A 377 30.12 2.94 -37.62
CA GLU A 377 30.68 3.24 -38.94
C GLU A 377 32.20 3.42 -38.92
N LYS A 378 32.72 4.14 -37.93
CA LYS A 378 34.16 4.29 -37.72
C LYS A 378 34.82 2.93 -37.49
N LEU A 379 34.26 2.10 -36.64
CA LEU A 379 34.81 0.77 -36.34
C LEU A 379 34.75 -0.18 -37.55
N LEU A 380 33.72 -0.07 -38.40
CA LEU A 380 33.63 -0.76 -39.67
C LEU A 380 34.72 -0.29 -40.64
N SER A 381 34.93 1.04 -40.74
CA SER A 381 36.00 1.62 -41.58
C SER A 381 37.39 1.13 -41.18
N GLU A 382 37.69 1.05 -39.87
CA GLU A 382 38.94 0.49 -39.33
C GLU A 382 39.10 -0.99 -39.73
N GLN A 383 38.01 -1.76 -39.88
CA GLN A 383 37.96 -3.13 -40.36
C GLN A 383 37.95 -3.22 -41.90
N LYS A 384 38.04 -2.09 -42.60
CA LYS A 384 37.92 -1.94 -44.06
C LYS A 384 36.58 -2.46 -44.60
N LEU A 385 35.49 -2.20 -43.87
CA LEU A 385 34.12 -2.58 -44.18
C LEU A 385 33.22 -1.35 -44.18
N THR A 386 32.07 -1.47 -44.82
CA THR A 386 30.96 -0.51 -44.78
C THR A 386 29.66 -1.25 -44.40
N VAL A 387 28.60 -0.55 -44.13
CA VAL A 387 27.29 -1.15 -43.81
C VAL A 387 26.73 -2.02 -44.97
N GLU A 388 27.13 -1.71 -46.19
CA GLU A 388 26.76 -2.43 -47.43
C GLU A 388 27.70 -3.63 -47.71
N SER A 389 28.76 -3.82 -46.94
CA SER A 389 29.67 -4.96 -47.15
C SER A 389 28.97 -6.26 -46.79
N ILE A 390 29.21 -7.32 -47.57
CA ILE A 390 28.73 -8.68 -47.35
C ILE A 390 29.90 -9.48 -46.73
N PRO A 391 29.91 -9.74 -45.43
CA PRO A 391 31.00 -10.47 -44.80
C PRO A 391 30.90 -11.98 -45.07
N GLU A 392 32.05 -12.63 -45.16
CA GLU A 392 32.16 -14.08 -45.30
C GLU A 392 31.43 -14.81 -44.17
N ALA A 393 30.90 -16.01 -44.52
CA ALA A 393 30.21 -16.85 -43.56
C ALA A 393 31.11 -17.18 -42.34
N GLY A 394 30.58 -17.01 -41.12
CA GLY A 394 31.29 -17.20 -39.87
C GLY A 394 32.19 -16.06 -39.44
N LYS A 395 32.36 -14.99 -40.25
CA LYS A 395 33.19 -13.86 -39.90
C LYS A 395 32.50 -13.00 -38.85
N PHE A 396 33.15 -12.80 -37.68
CA PHE A 396 32.70 -11.93 -36.59
C PHE A 396 32.97 -10.46 -36.98
N ILE A 397 31.92 -9.64 -37.02
CA ILE A 397 32.00 -8.20 -37.32
C ILE A 397 31.59 -7.41 -36.10
N GLN A 398 32.54 -6.78 -35.44
CA GLN A 398 32.30 -5.96 -34.25
C GLN A 398 31.75 -4.59 -34.64
N LEU A 399 30.65 -4.17 -33.96
CA LEU A 399 29.93 -2.90 -34.23
C LEU A 399 30.08 -1.89 -33.12
N GLN A 400 30.55 -2.31 -31.93
CA GLN A 400 30.83 -1.43 -30.82
C GLN A 400 32.17 -1.79 -30.17
N ALA A 401 32.93 -0.77 -29.75
CA ALA A 401 34.23 -0.98 -29.12
C ALA A 401 34.14 -1.60 -27.71
N THR A 402 33.04 -1.36 -27.01
CA THR A 402 32.80 -1.81 -25.63
C THR A 402 31.70 -2.84 -25.56
N ALA A 403 31.82 -3.78 -24.62
CA ALA A 403 30.88 -4.89 -24.44
C ALA A 403 29.68 -4.53 -23.55
N ASN A 404 29.05 -3.39 -23.80
CA ASN A 404 27.91 -2.94 -23.03
C ASN A 404 26.60 -3.50 -23.60
N LEU A 405 25.75 -4.09 -22.73
CA LEU A 405 24.43 -4.57 -23.12
C LEU A 405 23.52 -3.41 -23.58
N SER A 406 23.69 -2.21 -23.01
CA SER A 406 22.94 -1.00 -23.36
C SER A 406 23.21 -0.49 -24.79
N THR A 407 24.30 -0.93 -25.43
CA THR A 407 24.66 -0.58 -26.81
C THR A 407 24.47 -1.76 -27.79
N GLY A 408 23.69 -2.77 -27.41
CA GLY A 408 23.40 -3.93 -28.26
C GLY A 408 24.30 -5.13 -28.04
N GLY A 409 25.23 -5.09 -27.08
CA GLY A 409 26.06 -6.24 -26.69
C GLY A 409 25.24 -7.42 -26.16
N SER A 410 25.88 -8.58 -26.06
CA SER A 410 25.30 -9.82 -25.53
C SER A 410 26.09 -10.33 -24.31
N ALA A 411 25.56 -11.34 -23.64
CA ALA A 411 26.19 -11.95 -22.47
C ALA A 411 26.12 -13.47 -22.53
N ILE A 412 27.21 -14.14 -22.17
CA ILE A 412 27.31 -15.59 -22.10
C ILE A 412 27.57 -15.96 -20.64
N ASP A 413 26.73 -16.82 -20.05
CA ASP A 413 26.94 -17.28 -18.66
C ASP A 413 28.21 -18.15 -18.60
N VAL A 414 29.12 -17.78 -17.69
CA VAL A 414 30.37 -18.51 -17.43
C VAL A 414 30.52 -18.90 -15.96
N SER A 415 29.42 -18.85 -15.22
CA SER A 415 29.44 -19.04 -13.76
C SER A 415 29.91 -20.44 -13.33
N GLU A 416 29.67 -21.47 -14.15
CA GLU A 416 30.09 -22.85 -13.85
C GLU A 416 31.55 -23.12 -14.20
N VAL A 417 32.16 -22.30 -15.08
CA VAL A 417 33.51 -22.54 -15.61
C VAL A 417 34.57 -21.59 -15.09
N ILE A 418 34.15 -20.54 -14.36
CA ILE A 418 35.10 -19.57 -13.76
C ILE A 418 36.00 -20.26 -12.75
N HIS A 419 37.33 -19.96 -12.80
CA HIS A 419 38.28 -20.54 -11.86
C HIS A 419 38.04 -20.04 -10.43
N TYR A 420 38.18 -20.94 -9.44
CA TYR A 420 37.97 -20.64 -8.03
C TYR A 420 38.80 -19.46 -7.51
N ASP A 421 40.08 -19.34 -7.92
CA ASP A 421 40.93 -18.22 -7.51
C ASP A 421 40.37 -16.87 -8.00
N ASN A 422 39.73 -16.83 -9.18
CA ASN A 422 39.11 -15.62 -9.72
C ASN A 422 37.86 -15.25 -8.92
N ILE A 423 37.12 -16.24 -8.46
CA ILE A 423 36.00 -16.05 -7.53
C ILE A 423 36.49 -15.39 -6.23
N LYS A 424 37.49 -16.01 -5.59
CA LYS A 424 38.06 -15.48 -4.34
C LYS A 424 38.66 -14.08 -4.49
N LEU A 425 39.23 -13.79 -5.65
CA LEU A 425 39.78 -12.50 -5.97
C LEU A 425 38.67 -11.44 -6.09
N ALA A 426 37.56 -11.74 -6.76
CA ALA A 426 36.42 -10.86 -6.89
C ALA A 426 35.76 -10.60 -5.51
N GLU A 427 35.51 -11.65 -4.72
CA GLU A 427 34.96 -11.52 -3.35
C GLU A 427 35.85 -10.62 -2.47
N ARG A 428 37.16 -10.79 -2.55
CA ARG A 428 38.11 -10.00 -1.79
C ARG A 428 38.15 -8.55 -2.29
N ALA A 429 38.04 -8.32 -3.58
CA ALA A 429 37.98 -6.98 -4.18
C ALA A 429 36.76 -6.20 -3.67
N VAL A 430 35.59 -6.81 -3.69
CA VAL A 430 34.34 -6.20 -3.20
C VAL A 430 34.41 -5.91 -1.71
N LYS A 431 34.98 -6.81 -0.92
CA LYS A 431 35.22 -6.57 0.52
C LYS A 431 36.19 -5.41 0.78
N THR A 432 37.24 -5.24 -0.05
CA THR A 432 38.20 -4.14 0.07
C THR A 432 37.54 -2.79 -0.14
N ILE A 433 36.57 -2.70 -1.08
CA ILE A 433 35.82 -1.48 -1.34
C ILE A 433 34.66 -1.29 -0.32
N GLY A 434 34.11 -2.40 0.23
CA GLY A 434 33.06 -2.37 1.25
C GLY A 434 31.64 -2.29 0.69
N LEU A 435 31.40 -2.77 -0.53
CA LEU A 435 30.08 -2.85 -1.14
C LEU A 435 29.34 -4.13 -0.75
N ASP A 436 28.03 -4.04 -0.60
CA ASP A 436 27.13 -5.17 -0.33
C ASP A 436 26.68 -5.86 -1.62
N ILE A 437 26.45 -5.10 -2.69
CA ILE A 437 26.13 -5.58 -4.05
C ILE A 437 27.11 -4.92 -5.02
N ALA A 438 27.88 -5.71 -5.71
CA ALA A 438 28.88 -5.17 -6.64
C ALA A 438 29.03 -6.02 -7.92
N GLY A 439 29.26 -5.33 -9.02
CA GLY A 439 29.70 -5.91 -10.27
C GLY A 439 31.19 -5.66 -10.50
N VAL A 440 31.98 -6.72 -10.53
CA VAL A 440 33.44 -6.66 -10.76
C VAL A 440 33.73 -6.92 -12.22
N ASP A 441 34.34 -5.96 -12.91
CA ASP A 441 34.74 -6.06 -14.31
C ASP A 441 36.19 -6.54 -14.41
N ILE A 442 36.36 -7.66 -15.11
CA ILE A 442 37.67 -8.32 -15.31
C ILE A 442 37.92 -8.44 -16.80
N ILE A 443 39.13 -8.02 -17.23
CA ILE A 443 39.69 -8.39 -18.55
C ILE A 443 40.64 -9.56 -18.33
N ALA A 444 40.39 -10.65 -19.03
CA ALA A 444 41.26 -11.82 -18.95
C ALA A 444 41.29 -12.63 -20.28
N PRO A 445 42.39 -13.22 -20.69
CA PRO A 445 42.47 -14.12 -21.85
C PRO A 445 41.55 -15.33 -21.70
N ASP A 446 41.51 -15.91 -20.50
CA ASP A 446 40.75 -17.12 -20.15
C ASP A 446 40.31 -17.10 -18.68
N ILE A 447 39.02 -16.96 -18.41
CA ILE A 447 38.47 -16.90 -17.05
C ILE A 447 38.51 -18.25 -16.32
N THR A 448 38.70 -19.36 -17.07
CA THR A 448 38.83 -20.72 -16.52
C THR A 448 40.18 -20.96 -15.89
N LYS A 449 41.10 -20.00 -15.99
CA LYS A 449 42.46 -20.03 -15.43
C LYS A 449 42.66 -18.89 -14.42
N PRO A 450 43.57 -19.05 -13.42
CA PRO A 450 43.88 -17.99 -12.48
C PRO A 450 44.46 -16.76 -13.17
N ILE A 451 43.79 -15.61 -13.13
CA ILE A 451 44.24 -14.36 -13.80
C ILE A 451 45.59 -13.84 -13.29
N LYS A 452 45.94 -14.13 -12.05
CA LYS A 452 47.28 -13.79 -11.48
C LYS A 452 48.43 -14.46 -12.18
N GLN A 453 48.21 -15.65 -12.76
CA GLN A 453 49.26 -16.47 -13.41
C GLN A 453 49.20 -16.35 -14.94
N PHE A 454 47.99 -16.29 -15.51
CA PHE A 454 47.75 -16.34 -16.94
C PHE A 454 47.43 -14.98 -17.58
N GLY A 455 47.48 -13.91 -16.78
CA GLY A 455 47.23 -12.54 -17.23
C GLY A 455 45.78 -12.12 -17.10
N GLY A 456 45.59 -10.86 -16.93
CA GLY A 456 44.31 -10.22 -16.68
C GLY A 456 44.32 -9.32 -15.45
N GLY A 457 43.23 -8.64 -15.18
CA GLY A 457 43.05 -7.77 -14.00
C GLY A 457 41.64 -7.22 -13.88
N ILE A 458 41.34 -6.73 -12.67
CA ILE A 458 40.13 -5.98 -12.38
C ILE A 458 40.31 -4.56 -12.93
N VAL A 459 39.36 -4.12 -13.77
CA VAL A 459 39.38 -2.80 -14.42
C VAL A 459 38.38 -1.83 -13.80
N GLU A 460 37.35 -2.34 -13.14
CA GLU A 460 36.30 -1.52 -12.51
C GLU A 460 35.51 -2.33 -11.47
N ILE A 461 34.98 -1.65 -10.44
CA ILE A 461 33.97 -2.18 -9.52
C ILE A 461 32.76 -1.26 -9.57
N ASN A 462 31.57 -1.82 -9.81
CA ASN A 462 30.34 -1.07 -9.98
C ASN A 462 29.43 -1.24 -8.77
N ALA A 463 29.02 -0.12 -8.11
CA ALA A 463 28.16 -0.10 -6.92
C ALA A 463 26.68 -0.36 -7.24
N ALA A 464 26.25 -0.13 -8.47
CA ALA A 464 24.87 -0.40 -8.91
C ALA A 464 24.89 -1.28 -10.16
N PRO A 465 25.28 -2.56 -10.05
CA PRO A 465 25.46 -3.41 -11.22
C PRO A 465 24.13 -3.73 -11.91
N GLY A 466 24.12 -3.72 -13.26
CA GLY A 466 23.03 -4.26 -14.03
C GLY A 466 22.92 -5.77 -13.86
N LEU A 467 21.75 -6.29 -13.55
CA LEU A 467 21.50 -7.72 -13.30
C LEU A 467 21.06 -8.49 -14.55
N ARG A 468 20.66 -7.77 -15.62
CA ARG A 468 20.08 -8.37 -16.84
C ARG A 468 20.90 -9.52 -17.41
N MET A 469 22.21 -9.35 -17.52
CA MET A 469 23.13 -10.33 -18.11
C MET A 469 23.20 -11.66 -17.36
N HIS A 470 22.78 -11.69 -16.11
CA HIS A 470 22.72 -12.90 -15.28
C HIS A 470 21.32 -13.48 -15.21
N LEU A 471 20.29 -12.60 -15.28
CA LEU A 471 18.87 -13.01 -15.27
C LEU A 471 18.54 -13.78 -16.55
N GLU A 472 18.94 -13.22 -17.70
CA GLU A 472 18.66 -13.79 -19.01
C GLU A 472 19.88 -13.59 -19.94
N PRO A 473 20.94 -14.38 -19.80
CA PRO A 473 22.07 -14.36 -20.72
C PRO A 473 21.62 -14.76 -22.13
N THR A 474 22.37 -14.32 -23.15
CA THR A 474 22.12 -14.71 -24.53
C THR A 474 22.36 -16.21 -24.72
N GLU A 475 23.38 -16.73 -24.02
CA GLU A 475 23.78 -18.14 -24.00
C GLU A 475 24.08 -18.58 -22.57
N GLY A 476 23.69 -19.82 -22.20
CA GLY A 476 23.90 -20.41 -20.88
C GLY A 476 22.66 -20.41 -19.99
N THR A 477 22.84 -20.40 -18.69
CA THR A 477 21.79 -20.61 -17.69
C THR A 477 21.26 -19.30 -17.14
N ASN A 478 19.92 -19.12 -17.14
CA ASN A 478 19.23 -18.03 -16.47
C ASN A 478 19.37 -18.18 -14.94
N ARG A 479 19.83 -17.13 -14.26
CA ARG A 479 20.10 -17.17 -12.82
C ARG A 479 19.23 -16.17 -12.06
N ASN A 480 18.45 -16.63 -11.10
CA ASN A 480 17.71 -15.76 -10.21
C ASN A 480 18.67 -15.07 -9.21
N VAL A 481 19.36 -14.04 -9.68
CA VAL A 481 20.30 -13.25 -8.85
C VAL A 481 19.60 -12.27 -7.90
N ALA A 482 18.28 -12.11 -8.03
CA ALA A 482 17.48 -11.33 -7.08
C ALA A 482 17.29 -12.06 -5.74
N LYS A 483 17.26 -13.42 -5.77
CA LYS A 483 17.12 -14.24 -4.56
C LYS A 483 18.19 -13.90 -3.49
N PRO A 484 19.51 -13.95 -3.77
CA PRO A 484 20.53 -13.63 -2.77
C PRO A 484 20.48 -12.16 -2.30
N ILE A 485 19.98 -11.22 -3.11
CA ILE A 485 19.75 -9.83 -2.68
C ILE A 485 18.67 -9.79 -1.60
N ILE A 486 17.53 -10.46 -1.82
CA ILE A 486 16.46 -10.52 -0.84
C ILE A 486 16.88 -11.34 0.40
N ASP A 487 17.65 -12.40 0.25
CA ASP A 487 18.22 -13.17 1.38
C ASP A 487 19.13 -12.28 2.26
N MET A 488 19.89 -11.36 1.64
CA MET A 488 20.75 -10.40 2.35
C MET A 488 19.90 -9.34 3.07
N LEU A 489 18.89 -8.79 2.41
CA LEU A 489 18.04 -7.73 2.98
C LEU A 489 17.14 -8.26 4.09
N PHE A 490 16.63 -9.48 3.95
CA PHE A 490 15.70 -10.16 4.86
C PHE A 490 16.20 -11.56 5.21
N PRO A 491 17.21 -11.65 6.10
CA PRO A 491 17.79 -12.93 6.46
C PRO A 491 16.79 -13.80 7.24
N ASN A 492 17.04 -15.12 7.26
CA ASN A 492 16.26 -16.12 7.99
C ASN A 492 14.79 -16.20 7.58
N GLY A 493 14.45 -15.77 6.36
CA GLY A 493 13.07 -15.80 5.84
C GLY A 493 12.14 -14.75 6.45
N SER A 494 12.70 -13.69 7.03
CA SER A 494 11.90 -12.53 7.48
C SER A 494 11.10 -11.95 6.30
N ASP A 495 9.83 -11.63 6.55
CA ASP A 495 8.96 -10.95 5.59
C ASP A 495 9.04 -9.41 5.69
N GLY A 496 9.86 -8.90 6.61
CA GLY A 496 10.08 -7.47 6.81
C GLY A 496 8.88 -6.71 7.37
N ARG A 497 7.84 -7.40 7.87
CA ARG A 497 6.69 -6.76 8.48
C ARG A 497 6.94 -6.41 9.93
N ILE A 498 6.22 -5.42 10.43
CA ILE A 498 6.00 -5.15 11.85
C ILE A 498 4.62 -5.69 12.23
N PRO A 499 4.36 -6.04 13.48
CA PRO A 499 3.03 -6.43 13.94
C PRO A 499 1.98 -5.38 13.61
N LEU A 500 0.80 -5.82 13.16
CA LEU A 500 -0.29 -4.95 12.72
C LEU A 500 -1.63 -5.40 13.29
N VAL A 501 -2.32 -4.48 13.96
CA VAL A 501 -3.71 -4.62 14.42
C VAL A 501 -4.59 -3.71 13.57
N ALA A 502 -5.58 -4.28 12.90
CA ALA A 502 -6.56 -3.56 12.09
C ALA A 502 -7.95 -3.61 12.74
N ILE A 503 -8.60 -2.45 12.84
CA ILE A 503 -9.83 -2.28 13.62
C ILE A 503 -10.90 -1.64 12.76
N THR A 504 -12.08 -2.26 12.69
CA THR A 504 -13.28 -1.65 12.12
C THR A 504 -14.50 -1.88 13.01
N GLY A 505 -15.59 -1.23 12.70
CA GLY A 505 -16.87 -1.30 13.40
C GLY A 505 -17.72 -0.08 13.08
N THR A 506 -18.96 -0.04 13.51
CA THR A 506 -19.77 1.18 13.47
C THR A 506 -19.31 2.12 14.58
N ASN A 507 -19.30 1.65 15.83
CA ASN A 507 -18.94 2.40 17.02
C ASN A 507 -17.68 1.82 17.71
N GLY A 508 -17.00 2.62 18.52
CA GLY A 508 -15.88 2.20 19.37
C GLY A 508 -14.51 2.16 18.72
N LYS A 509 -14.39 2.28 17.40
CA LYS A 509 -13.12 2.17 16.66
C LYS A 509 -11.99 3.02 17.24
N THR A 510 -12.18 4.33 17.30
CA THR A 510 -11.17 5.30 17.74
C THR A 510 -10.74 5.06 19.17
N THR A 511 -11.72 4.82 20.06
CA THR A 511 -11.44 4.51 21.49
C THR A 511 -10.62 3.24 21.62
N THR A 512 -11.03 2.15 20.95
CA THR A 512 -10.33 0.86 20.98
C THR A 512 -8.92 0.98 20.39
N SER A 513 -8.75 1.67 19.26
CA SER A 513 -7.45 1.87 18.60
C SER A 513 -6.48 2.65 19.50
N ARG A 514 -6.93 3.75 20.09
CA ARG A 514 -6.14 4.55 21.04
C ARG A 514 -5.77 3.74 22.29
N TRP A 515 -6.70 2.94 22.79
CA TRP A 515 -6.47 2.12 23.99
C TRP A 515 -5.46 1.00 23.73
N ILE A 516 -5.56 0.31 22.59
CA ILE A 516 -4.54 -0.67 22.17
C ILE A 516 -3.18 0.01 22.04
N ALA A 517 -3.12 1.18 21.37
CA ALA A 517 -1.86 1.91 21.20
C ALA A 517 -1.25 2.33 22.56
N HIS A 518 -2.07 2.81 23.51
CA HIS A 518 -1.64 3.11 24.87
C HIS A 518 -1.07 1.89 25.57
N THR A 519 -1.78 0.76 25.51
CA THR A 519 -1.39 -0.49 26.16
C THR A 519 -0.07 -1.03 25.61
N LEU A 520 0.10 -1.02 24.29
CA LEU A 520 1.32 -1.45 23.61
C LEU A 520 2.50 -0.50 23.86
N LYS A 521 2.25 0.80 23.93
CA LYS A 521 3.27 1.80 24.27
C LYS A 521 3.82 1.56 25.68
N LEU A 522 2.96 1.25 26.67
CA LEU A 522 3.39 0.89 28.02
C LEU A 522 4.19 -0.41 28.06
N ALA A 523 3.95 -1.32 27.12
CA ALA A 523 4.74 -2.54 26.96
C ALA A 523 6.07 -2.33 26.21
N GLY A 524 6.38 -1.07 25.81
CA GLY A 524 7.67 -0.69 25.22
C GLY A 524 7.69 -0.58 23.69
N TYR A 525 6.56 -0.74 23.01
CA TYR A 525 6.49 -0.57 21.56
C TYR A 525 6.42 0.90 21.14
N LYS A 526 7.04 1.24 20.01
CA LYS A 526 6.86 2.51 19.30
C LYS A 526 5.70 2.39 18.32
N VAL A 527 4.53 2.78 18.78
CA VAL A 527 3.28 2.53 18.06
C VAL A 527 3.01 3.63 17.04
N GLY A 528 2.78 3.22 15.78
CA GLY A 528 2.15 4.05 14.77
C GLY A 528 0.63 3.81 14.78
N LEU A 529 -0.15 4.87 14.95
CA LEU A 529 -1.60 4.81 15.10
C LEU A 529 -2.30 5.69 14.06
N THR A 530 -3.34 5.15 13.41
CA THR A 530 -4.28 5.94 12.59
C THR A 530 -5.66 5.95 13.23
N THR A 531 -6.32 7.13 13.22
CA THR A 531 -7.68 7.31 13.73
C THR A 531 -8.48 8.30 12.88
N THR A 532 -9.77 8.46 13.18
CA THR A 532 -10.60 9.56 12.62
C THR A 532 -10.13 10.95 13.06
N ASP A 533 -9.27 11.07 14.06
CA ASP A 533 -8.77 12.35 14.57
C ASP A 533 -7.39 12.69 14.01
N GLY A 534 -6.62 11.69 13.57
CA GLY A 534 -5.26 11.92 13.05
C GLY A 534 -4.39 10.68 12.92
N ILE A 535 -3.11 10.93 12.59
CA ILE A 535 -2.00 9.96 12.64
C ILE A 535 -1.11 10.32 13.82
N TYR A 536 -0.71 9.32 14.59
CA TYR A 536 0.16 9.48 15.75
C TYR A 536 1.34 8.51 15.64
N ILE A 537 2.54 9.00 15.91
CA ILE A 537 3.77 8.21 16.00
C ILE A 537 4.26 8.29 17.43
N ASP A 538 4.35 7.15 18.10
CA ASP A 538 4.73 7.05 19.53
C ASP A 538 3.91 7.99 20.45
N GLY A 539 2.65 8.20 20.11
CA GLY A 539 1.72 9.06 20.86
C GLY A 539 1.75 10.54 20.47
N GLU A 540 2.73 10.98 19.65
CA GLU A 540 2.78 12.37 19.18
C GLU A 540 1.96 12.53 17.88
N PRO A 541 1.15 13.59 17.75
CA PRO A 541 0.33 13.82 16.58
C PRO A 541 1.16 14.35 15.39
N GLU A 542 1.11 13.65 14.27
CA GLU A 542 1.78 14.04 13.00
C GLU A 542 0.82 14.68 12.00
N PHE A 543 -0.42 14.20 11.94
CA PHE A 543 -1.46 14.74 11.07
C PHE A 543 -2.80 14.78 11.80
N PHE A 544 -3.61 15.79 11.51
CA PHE A 544 -4.94 15.96 12.06
C PHE A 544 -6.02 15.76 10.99
N GLY A 545 -7.14 15.15 11.36
CA GLY A 545 -8.31 14.90 10.52
C GLY A 545 -8.59 13.42 10.34
N ASP A 546 -9.56 13.09 9.47
CA ASP A 546 -9.93 11.69 9.20
C ASP A 546 -8.79 10.95 8.47
N CYS A 547 -8.05 10.18 9.24
CA CYS A 547 -6.89 9.41 8.82
C CYS A 547 -7.14 7.89 8.80
N THR A 548 -8.36 7.46 8.49
CA THR A 548 -8.76 6.03 8.46
C THR A 548 -8.63 5.37 7.08
N GLY A 549 -8.00 6.05 6.12
CA GLY A 549 -7.83 5.58 4.75
C GLY A 549 -6.46 4.96 4.45
N PRO A 550 -6.28 4.42 3.22
CA PRO A 550 -5.05 3.73 2.80
C PRO A 550 -3.80 4.61 2.83
N TRP A 551 -3.94 5.90 2.55
CA TRP A 551 -2.82 6.84 2.60
C TRP A 551 -2.24 6.93 4.02
N SER A 552 -3.10 7.05 5.02
CA SER A 552 -2.71 7.16 6.43
C SER A 552 -2.02 5.89 6.93
N ALA A 553 -2.53 4.72 6.55
CA ALA A 553 -1.87 3.45 6.83
C ALA A 553 -0.44 3.42 6.24
N LYS A 554 -0.26 3.89 5.00
CA LYS A 554 1.06 3.97 4.37
C LYS A 554 2.00 4.95 5.05
N VAL A 555 1.50 6.05 5.65
CA VAL A 555 2.33 6.97 6.43
C VAL A 555 2.95 6.22 7.62
N VAL A 556 2.14 5.50 8.39
CA VAL A 556 2.60 4.69 9.53
C VAL A 556 3.58 3.60 9.09
N LEU A 557 3.24 2.81 8.04
CA LEU A 557 4.06 1.69 7.57
C LEU A 557 5.40 2.13 6.92
N ARG A 558 5.52 3.41 6.54
CA ARG A 558 6.75 3.99 5.98
C ARG A 558 7.63 4.66 7.02
N ASP A 559 7.13 4.89 8.21
CA ASP A 559 7.93 5.52 9.26
C ASP A 559 8.97 4.53 9.79
N PRO A 560 10.27 4.85 9.73
CA PRO A 560 11.34 3.93 10.11
C PRO A 560 11.49 3.74 11.63
N THR A 561 10.75 4.49 12.44
CA THR A 561 10.80 4.40 13.91
C THR A 561 9.69 3.53 14.49
N VAL A 562 8.63 3.27 13.71
CA VAL A 562 7.48 2.46 14.12
C VAL A 562 7.84 0.98 14.12
N ASP A 563 7.62 0.32 15.24
CA ASP A 563 7.81 -1.14 15.39
C ASP A 563 6.48 -1.91 15.62
N PHE A 564 5.36 -1.19 15.74
CA PHE A 564 4.02 -1.74 15.83
C PHE A 564 2.98 -0.81 15.18
N ALA A 565 2.08 -1.34 14.36
CA ALA A 565 1.01 -0.57 13.70
C ALA A 565 -0.38 -0.87 14.28
N VAL A 566 -1.15 0.17 14.62
CA VAL A 566 -2.56 0.09 15.02
C VAL A 566 -3.38 0.94 14.05
N LEU A 567 -4.18 0.31 13.20
CA LEU A 567 -4.83 0.96 12.08
C LEU A 567 -6.35 0.94 12.22
N GLU A 568 -6.94 2.09 12.60
CA GLU A 568 -8.38 2.29 12.47
C GLU A 568 -8.75 2.32 10.98
N THR A 569 -9.69 1.49 10.57
CA THR A 569 -10.13 1.35 9.18
C THR A 569 -11.62 1.60 9.07
N ALA A 570 -11.99 2.74 8.50
CA ALA A 570 -13.39 3.09 8.29
C ALA A 570 -13.90 2.55 6.93
N ARG A 571 -15.20 2.27 6.88
CA ARG A 571 -15.92 1.88 5.67
C ARG A 571 -15.59 2.75 4.46
N GLY A 572 -15.53 4.09 4.66
CA GLY A 572 -15.29 5.04 3.58
C GLY A 572 -13.95 4.84 2.87
N GLY A 573 -12.90 4.47 3.60
CA GLY A 573 -11.59 4.13 3.04
C GLY A 573 -11.65 2.86 2.19
N ILE A 574 -12.25 1.78 2.75
CA ILE A 574 -12.37 0.48 2.06
C ILE A 574 -13.12 0.62 0.73
N VAL A 575 -14.26 1.33 0.74
CA VAL A 575 -15.11 1.49 -0.47
C VAL A 575 -14.46 2.39 -1.53
N ARG A 576 -13.65 3.39 -1.13
CA ARG A 576 -13.05 4.34 -2.08
C ARG A 576 -11.74 3.86 -2.69
N GLU A 577 -10.89 3.21 -1.91
CA GLU A 577 -9.51 2.91 -2.33
C GLU A 577 -9.03 1.51 -1.90
N GLY A 578 -9.82 0.76 -1.11
CA GLY A 578 -9.38 -0.50 -0.49
C GLY A 578 -8.53 -0.30 0.75
N LEU A 579 -7.80 -1.33 1.17
CA LEU A 579 -6.89 -1.29 2.31
C LEU A 579 -5.51 -0.75 1.90
N GLY A 580 -4.81 -0.10 2.84
CA GLY A 580 -3.44 0.40 2.62
C GLY A 580 -2.35 -0.64 2.89
N TRP A 581 -2.74 -1.87 3.23
CA TRP A 581 -1.92 -3.00 3.65
C TRP A 581 -2.53 -4.31 3.15
N ASP A 582 -1.78 -5.40 3.15
CA ASP A 582 -2.13 -6.70 2.56
C ASP A 582 -2.28 -7.83 3.58
N PHE A 583 -1.72 -7.69 4.78
CA PHE A 583 -1.83 -8.65 5.88
C PHE A 583 -1.90 -7.95 7.22
N CYS A 584 -2.59 -8.56 8.20
CA CYS A 584 -2.55 -8.17 9.60
C CYS A 584 -2.40 -9.39 10.52
N ASP A 585 -1.80 -9.16 11.68
CA ASP A 585 -1.70 -10.17 12.73
C ASP A 585 -2.99 -10.28 13.52
N VAL A 586 -3.74 -9.17 13.64
CA VAL A 586 -5.05 -9.10 14.26
C VAL A 586 -5.98 -8.25 13.41
N GLY A 587 -7.07 -8.83 12.96
CA GLY A 587 -8.19 -8.12 12.33
C GLY A 587 -9.43 -8.21 13.22
N MET A 588 -10.12 -7.07 13.48
CA MET A 588 -11.28 -7.09 14.34
C MET A 588 -12.46 -6.27 13.84
N ILE A 589 -13.68 -6.79 14.06
CA ILE A 589 -14.93 -6.08 13.85
C ILE A 589 -15.65 -5.92 15.19
N LEU A 590 -15.77 -4.68 15.65
CA LEU A 590 -16.36 -4.40 16.97
C LEU A 590 -17.87 -4.60 16.98
N ASN A 591 -18.57 -4.07 15.97
CA ASN A 591 -20.00 -4.12 15.79
C ASN A 591 -20.43 -3.64 14.38
N VAL A 592 -21.63 -4.01 13.99
CA VAL A 592 -22.26 -3.51 12.76
C VAL A 592 -23.67 -3.04 13.10
N SER A 593 -23.94 -1.75 12.91
CA SER A 593 -25.26 -1.17 13.07
C SER A 593 -25.54 -0.17 11.95
N ASP A 594 -26.79 0.24 11.78
CA ASP A 594 -27.23 1.18 10.72
C ASP A 594 -26.47 2.50 10.81
N ASP A 595 -25.52 2.66 9.88
CA ASP A 595 -24.70 3.86 9.78
C ASP A 595 -24.21 4.06 8.33
N HIS A 596 -24.46 5.25 7.77
CA HIS A 596 -24.01 5.64 6.43
C HIS A 596 -24.52 4.73 5.27
N LEU A 597 -25.69 4.14 5.34
CA LEU A 597 -26.34 3.41 4.24
C LEU A 597 -26.72 4.36 3.09
N GLY A 598 -26.93 3.79 1.88
CA GLY A 598 -27.30 4.55 0.67
C GLY A 598 -26.13 5.28 0.01
N ARG A 599 -24.85 4.95 0.34
CA ARG A 599 -23.66 5.60 -0.20
C ARG A 599 -22.59 4.61 -0.66
N GLY A 600 -22.06 4.89 -1.85
CA GLY A 600 -20.91 4.13 -2.39
C GLY A 600 -21.25 2.68 -2.72
N GLY A 601 -22.52 2.36 -2.97
CA GLY A 601 -22.98 1.01 -3.27
C GLY A 601 -23.15 0.13 -2.03
N VAL A 602 -23.30 0.72 -0.85
CA VAL A 602 -23.64 0.06 0.42
C VAL A 602 -25.07 0.45 0.77
N GLU A 603 -26.02 -0.37 0.39
CA GLU A 603 -27.45 -0.07 0.49
C GLU A 603 -28.09 -0.69 1.75
N THR A 604 -27.59 -1.85 2.17
CA THR A 604 -28.11 -2.61 3.31
C THR A 604 -27.07 -2.70 4.45
N ILE A 605 -27.53 -3.11 5.62
CA ILE A 605 -26.66 -3.34 6.77
C ILE A 605 -25.79 -4.59 6.54
N GLU A 606 -26.28 -5.55 5.76
CA GLU A 606 -25.52 -6.71 5.30
C GLU A 606 -24.37 -6.29 4.39
N ASP A 607 -24.59 -5.39 3.41
CA ASP A 607 -23.51 -4.83 2.59
C ASP A 607 -22.45 -4.13 3.47
N LEU A 608 -22.89 -3.43 4.51
CA LEU A 608 -22.00 -2.78 5.46
C LEU A 608 -21.14 -3.81 6.22
N ALA A 609 -21.72 -4.94 6.61
CA ALA A 609 -21.00 -6.04 7.24
C ALA A 609 -19.96 -6.66 6.29
N GLU A 610 -20.32 -6.87 5.02
CA GLU A 610 -19.42 -7.37 3.96
C GLU A 610 -18.23 -6.42 3.74
N VAL A 611 -18.47 -5.10 3.67
CA VAL A 611 -17.39 -4.10 3.54
C VAL A 611 -16.44 -4.18 4.72
N LYS A 612 -16.96 -4.27 5.96
CA LYS A 612 -16.14 -4.38 7.16
C LYS A 612 -15.40 -5.72 7.21
N GLY A 613 -15.97 -6.79 6.66
CA GLY A 613 -15.39 -8.12 6.54
C GLY A 613 -14.07 -8.16 5.77
N VAL A 614 -13.82 -7.23 4.85
CA VAL A 614 -12.57 -7.15 4.06
C VAL A 614 -11.32 -7.15 4.94
N ILE A 615 -11.39 -6.61 6.16
CA ILE A 615 -10.27 -6.66 7.11
C ILE A 615 -9.95 -8.09 7.53
N LEU A 616 -10.99 -8.93 7.73
CA LEU A 616 -10.83 -10.32 8.16
C LEU A 616 -10.20 -11.20 7.08
N ASP A 617 -10.46 -10.88 5.81
CA ASP A 617 -9.83 -11.57 4.67
C ASP A 617 -8.30 -11.40 4.65
N GLN A 618 -7.77 -10.40 5.37
CA GLN A 618 -6.34 -10.09 5.44
C GLN A 618 -5.68 -10.61 6.72
N VAL A 619 -6.41 -11.31 7.57
CA VAL A 619 -5.82 -11.95 8.75
C VAL A 619 -4.88 -13.06 8.31
N SER A 620 -3.61 -13.00 8.73
CA SER A 620 -2.62 -14.01 8.40
C SER A 620 -3.03 -15.39 8.96
N LYS A 621 -2.56 -16.47 8.36
CA LYS A 621 -2.85 -17.84 8.83
C LYS A 621 -2.45 -18.10 10.29
N THR A 622 -1.46 -17.37 10.79
CA THR A 622 -1.04 -17.38 12.19
C THR A 622 -1.65 -16.22 12.99
N GLY A 623 -2.47 -15.40 12.34
CA GLY A 623 -3.14 -14.24 12.92
C GLY A 623 -4.42 -14.58 13.66
N TRP A 624 -5.04 -13.56 14.24
CA TRP A 624 -6.31 -13.68 14.97
C TRP A 624 -7.38 -12.78 14.36
N GLY A 625 -8.55 -13.38 14.06
CA GLY A 625 -9.76 -12.64 13.72
C GLY A 625 -10.62 -12.50 14.99
N ILE A 626 -10.83 -11.26 15.47
CA ILE A 626 -11.58 -11.00 16.70
C ILE A 626 -12.99 -10.53 16.36
N LEU A 627 -13.99 -11.26 16.84
CA LEU A 627 -15.40 -11.06 16.54
C LEU A 627 -16.24 -10.83 17.79
N ASN A 628 -17.24 -9.94 17.65
CA ASN A 628 -18.28 -9.75 18.66
C ASN A 628 -19.30 -10.87 18.57
N ALA A 629 -19.34 -11.75 19.56
CA ALA A 629 -20.30 -12.86 19.59
C ALA A 629 -21.74 -12.40 19.88
N ASP A 630 -21.92 -11.16 20.39
CA ASP A 630 -23.22 -10.55 20.68
C ASP A 630 -23.83 -9.87 19.44
N ASP A 631 -23.13 -9.86 18.30
CA ASP A 631 -23.56 -9.23 17.04
C ASP A 631 -23.65 -10.29 15.92
N ALA A 632 -24.88 -10.61 15.52
CA ALA A 632 -25.14 -11.63 14.51
C ALA A 632 -24.54 -11.31 13.13
N LEU A 633 -24.46 -10.02 12.74
CA LEU A 633 -23.88 -9.61 11.46
C LEU A 633 -22.35 -9.74 11.45
N VAL A 634 -21.73 -9.47 12.61
CA VAL A 634 -20.30 -9.71 12.80
C VAL A 634 -20.02 -11.21 12.75
N MET A 635 -20.82 -12.04 13.39
CA MET A 635 -20.63 -13.50 13.40
C MET A 635 -20.79 -14.13 12.01
N ARG A 636 -21.62 -13.58 11.12
CA ARG A 636 -21.70 -14.03 9.71
C ARG A 636 -20.37 -13.88 8.94
N GLN A 637 -19.46 -13.01 9.41
CA GLN A 637 -18.16 -12.80 8.77
C GLN A 637 -17.06 -13.80 9.23
N ARG A 638 -17.40 -14.74 10.10
CA ARG A 638 -16.46 -15.71 10.71
C ARG A 638 -15.68 -16.52 9.70
N ASP A 639 -16.34 -17.00 8.65
CA ASP A 639 -15.77 -17.90 7.64
C ASP A 639 -14.74 -17.21 6.72
N ARG A 640 -14.56 -15.87 6.86
CA ARG A 640 -13.54 -15.09 6.15
C ARG A 640 -12.16 -15.18 6.79
N ILE A 641 -12.06 -15.73 8.00
CA ILE A 641 -10.82 -15.76 8.78
C ILE A 641 -10.05 -17.04 8.48
N ASP A 642 -8.91 -16.91 7.82
CA ASP A 642 -7.97 -18.03 7.61
C ASP A 642 -7.15 -18.37 8.88
N GLY A 643 -7.06 -17.42 9.81
CA GLY A 643 -6.36 -17.54 11.08
C GLY A 643 -7.23 -18.10 12.21
N GLU A 644 -6.81 -17.83 13.45
CA GLU A 644 -7.55 -18.24 14.65
C GLU A 644 -8.67 -17.25 14.97
N VAL A 645 -9.87 -17.77 15.29
CA VAL A 645 -11.01 -16.95 15.71
C VAL A 645 -10.95 -16.74 17.22
N VAL A 646 -11.09 -15.47 17.65
CA VAL A 646 -11.21 -15.08 19.05
C VAL A 646 -12.56 -14.38 19.23
N LEU A 647 -13.37 -14.83 20.21
CA LEU A 647 -14.69 -14.27 20.46
C LEU A 647 -14.68 -13.29 21.64
N VAL A 648 -15.46 -12.23 21.54
CA VAL A 648 -15.70 -11.27 22.62
C VAL A 648 -17.21 -11.24 22.89
N SER A 649 -17.63 -11.39 24.15
CA SER A 649 -19.04 -11.29 24.54
C SER A 649 -19.20 -10.71 25.94
N LEU A 650 -20.14 -9.78 26.10
CA LEU A 650 -20.56 -9.27 27.40
C LEU A 650 -21.35 -10.31 28.19
N ASP A 651 -21.99 -11.26 27.51
CA ASP A 651 -22.70 -12.38 28.13
C ASP A 651 -21.80 -13.63 28.19
N TYR A 652 -21.37 -14.00 29.39
CA TYR A 652 -20.55 -15.19 29.60
C TYR A 652 -21.32 -16.51 29.32
N GLN A 653 -22.67 -16.45 29.19
CA GLN A 653 -23.54 -17.57 28.83
C GLN A 653 -23.95 -17.55 27.35
N ASN A 654 -23.44 -16.63 26.57
CA ASN A 654 -23.74 -16.58 25.13
C ASN A 654 -23.50 -17.95 24.49
N PRO A 655 -24.51 -18.57 23.84
CA PRO A 655 -24.42 -19.95 23.33
C PRO A 655 -23.26 -20.15 22.33
N ILE A 656 -22.99 -19.13 21.49
CA ILE A 656 -21.91 -19.15 20.48
C ILE A 656 -20.56 -19.15 21.19
N LEU A 657 -20.40 -18.34 22.23
CA LEU A 657 -19.17 -18.26 23.03
C LEU A 657 -18.96 -19.59 23.78
N VAL A 658 -19.99 -20.14 24.44
CA VAL A 658 -19.93 -21.40 25.17
C VAL A 658 -19.55 -22.55 24.27
N GLU A 659 -20.15 -22.67 23.09
CA GLU A 659 -19.79 -23.68 22.10
C GLU A 659 -18.33 -23.52 21.64
N HIS A 660 -17.89 -22.30 21.37
CA HIS A 660 -16.56 -22.01 20.88
C HIS A 660 -15.48 -22.37 21.93
N VAL A 661 -15.68 -21.97 23.17
CA VAL A 661 -14.79 -22.32 24.30
C VAL A 661 -14.82 -23.81 24.61
N GLY A 662 -15.97 -24.48 24.46
CA GLY A 662 -16.10 -25.93 24.60
C GLY A 662 -15.28 -26.74 23.58
N LYS A 663 -14.89 -26.08 22.45
CA LYS A 663 -13.95 -26.57 21.42
C LYS A 663 -12.53 -26.05 21.60
N GLU A 664 -12.17 -25.60 22.81
CA GLU A 664 -10.87 -25.00 23.17
C GLU A 664 -10.57 -23.67 22.44
N GLY A 665 -11.57 -23.02 21.87
CA GLY A 665 -11.43 -21.70 21.23
C GLY A 665 -11.11 -20.60 22.24
N LYS A 666 -10.44 -19.55 21.78
CA LYS A 666 -10.11 -18.38 22.60
C LYS A 666 -11.30 -17.41 22.71
N ALA A 667 -11.52 -16.88 23.89
CA ALA A 667 -12.55 -15.88 24.10
C ALA A 667 -12.20 -14.90 25.23
N VAL A 668 -12.81 -13.71 25.18
CA VAL A 668 -12.77 -12.72 26.27
C VAL A 668 -14.20 -12.42 26.67
N THR A 669 -14.48 -12.51 27.98
CA THR A 669 -15.81 -12.24 28.53
C THR A 669 -15.70 -11.61 29.91
N VAL A 670 -16.84 -11.16 30.43
CA VAL A 670 -16.94 -10.66 31.79
C VAL A 670 -17.85 -11.57 32.62
N THR A 671 -17.41 -11.91 33.83
CA THR A 671 -18.19 -12.74 34.75
C THR A 671 -19.28 -11.91 35.46
N PRO A 672 -20.32 -12.54 36.07
CA PRO A 672 -21.37 -11.84 36.81
C PRO A 672 -20.87 -10.98 37.96
N ASN A 673 -19.71 -11.31 38.52
CA ASN A 673 -19.07 -10.51 39.58
C ASN A 673 -18.17 -9.40 39.06
N GLY A 674 -18.20 -9.13 37.72
CA GLY A 674 -17.47 -8.03 37.10
C GLY A 674 -16.00 -8.31 36.79
N MET A 675 -15.53 -9.56 36.78
CA MET A 675 -14.16 -9.90 36.41
C MET A 675 -14.06 -10.10 34.88
N VAL A 676 -13.27 -9.31 34.21
CA VAL A 676 -12.87 -9.55 32.80
C VAL A 676 -11.89 -10.73 32.79
N GLN A 677 -12.17 -11.72 31.97
CA GLN A 677 -11.38 -12.96 31.89
C GLN A 677 -11.16 -13.41 30.43
N VAL A 678 -10.07 -14.13 30.25
CA VAL A 678 -9.70 -14.79 29.00
C VAL A 678 -9.92 -16.29 29.11
N TRP A 679 -10.53 -16.89 28.09
CA TRP A 679 -10.56 -18.33 27.91
C TRP A 679 -9.47 -18.72 26.90
N GLN A 680 -8.59 -19.65 27.29
CA GLN A 680 -7.52 -20.14 26.45
C GLN A 680 -7.12 -21.56 26.84
N GLY A 681 -7.20 -22.52 25.89
CA GLY A 681 -6.85 -23.92 26.14
C GLY A 681 -7.64 -24.55 27.29
N GLY A 682 -8.93 -24.20 27.41
CA GLY A 682 -9.81 -24.67 28.50
C GLY A 682 -9.60 -23.96 29.85
N ALA A 683 -8.60 -23.10 30.01
CA ALA A 683 -8.34 -22.34 31.21
C ALA A 683 -9.04 -20.98 31.20
N GLN A 684 -9.47 -20.54 32.38
CA GLN A 684 -10.00 -19.18 32.62
C GLN A 684 -8.90 -18.35 33.30
N ILE A 685 -8.46 -17.31 32.64
CA ILE A 685 -7.40 -16.42 33.14
C ILE A 685 -8.03 -15.06 33.50
N PRO A 686 -8.12 -14.70 34.81
CA PRO A 686 -8.63 -13.40 35.22
C PRO A 686 -7.64 -12.29 34.79
N VAL A 687 -8.17 -11.20 34.26
CA VAL A 687 -7.37 -10.03 33.81
C VAL A 687 -7.50 -8.88 34.80
N ILE A 688 -8.71 -8.31 34.92
CA ILE A 688 -8.97 -7.10 35.73
C ILE A 688 -10.46 -7.03 36.08
N HIS A 689 -10.78 -6.47 37.24
CA HIS A 689 -12.16 -6.18 37.59
C HIS A 689 -12.65 -4.89 36.92
N VAL A 690 -13.90 -4.84 36.46
CA VAL A 690 -14.46 -3.68 35.75
C VAL A 690 -14.40 -2.37 36.51
N ARG A 691 -14.43 -2.43 37.88
CA ARG A 691 -14.29 -1.26 38.74
C ARG A 691 -12.91 -0.61 38.69
N ASP A 692 -11.89 -1.39 38.32
CA ASP A 692 -10.49 -0.95 38.22
C ASP A 692 -10.14 -0.44 36.80
N ILE A 693 -11.13 -0.37 35.92
CA ILE A 693 -10.99 0.15 34.54
C ILE A 693 -11.61 1.55 34.48
N PRO A 694 -10.82 2.63 34.53
CA PRO A 694 -11.35 4.00 34.60
C PRO A 694 -12.31 4.37 33.47
N ALA A 695 -11.96 3.95 32.24
CA ALA A 695 -12.74 4.24 31.03
C ALA A 695 -14.14 3.61 31.00
N THR A 696 -14.43 2.65 31.90
CA THR A 696 -15.77 2.04 32.03
C THR A 696 -16.68 2.79 33.00
N PHE A 697 -16.18 3.82 33.65
CA PHE A 697 -16.92 4.55 34.72
C PHE A 697 -17.47 3.58 35.79
N LYS A 698 -16.60 2.72 36.33
CA LYS A 698 -16.94 1.65 37.32
C LYS A 698 -17.91 0.60 36.74
N GLY A 699 -17.88 0.35 35.42
CA GLY A 699 -18.73 -0.63 34.72
C GLY A 699 -20.04 -0.08 34.15
N ARG A 700 -20.35 1.22 34.35
CA ARG A 700 -21.57 1.85 33.87
C ARG A 700 -21.60 2.04 32.36
N ALA A 701 -20.44 2.29 31.72
CA ALA A 701 -20.32 2.37 30.27
C ALA A 701 -20.07 0.98 29.69
N THR A 702 -21.13 0.18 29.52
CA THR A 702 -21.02 -1.20 28.98
C THR A 702 -20.39 -1.25 27.61
N PHE A 703 -20.59 -0.23 26.77
CA PHE A 703 -19.92 -0.10 25.47
C PHE A 703 -18.38 0.05 25.62
N ASN A 704 -17.90 0.77 26.63
CA ASN A 704 -16.46 0.88 26.90
C ASN A 704 -15.91 -0.40 27.55
N LEU A 705 -16.73 -1.13 28.33
CA LEU A 705 -16.35 -2.44 28.79
C LEU A 705 -16.14 -3.40 27.61
N GLN A 706 -17.03 -3.39 26.63
CA GLN A 706 -16.86 -4.18 25.41
C GLN A 706 -15.60 -3.76 24.66
N ASN A 707 -15.33 -2.45 24.50
CA ASN A 707 -14.08 -1.95 23.92
C ASN A 707 -12.86 -2.46 24.69
N ALA A 708 -12.87 -2.42 26.04
CA ALA A 708 -11.79 -2.96 26.88
C ALA A 708 -11.55 -4.45 26.63
N MET A 709 -12.61 -5.23 26.44
CA MET A 709 -12.49 -6.66 26.16
C MET A 709 -11.86 -6.91 24.77
N PHE A 710 -12.15 -6.07 23.77
CA PHE A 710 -11.46 -6.10 22.48
C PHE A 710 -9.98 -5.73 22.62
N VAL A 711 -9.64 -4.77 23.48
CA VAL A 711 -8.23 -4.45 23.80
C VAL A 711 -7.53 -5.67 24.40
N VAL A 712 -8.16 -6.34 25.36
CA VAL A 712 -7.63 -7.60 25.94
C VAL A 712 -7.38 -8.62 24.83
N ALA A 713 -8.39 -8.89 24.01
CA ALA A 713 -8.31 -9.89 22.94
C ALA A 713 -7.19 -9.60 21.95
N ALA A 714 -7.03 -8.33 21.53
CA ALA A 714 -6.00 -7.93 20.58
C ALA A 714 -4.59 -7.98 21.17
N CYS A 715 -4.42 -7.43 22.37
CA CYS A 715 -3.10 -7.31 23.00
C CYS A 715 -2.56 -8.66 23.48
N LEU A 716 -3.43 -9.61 23.80
CA LEU A 716 -3.05 -10.96 24.31
C LEU A 716 -2.13 -11.73 23.34
N LYS A 717 -2.18 -11.41 22.05
CA LYS A 717 -1.30 -12.02 21.04
C LYS A 717 0.17 -11.60 21.20
N PHE A 718 0.43 -10.42 21.75
CA PHE A 718 1.73 -9.75 21.67
C PHE A 718 2.39 -9.51 23.05
N ILE A 719 1.58 -9.33 24.09
CA ILE A 719 2.08 -8.92 25.41
C ILE A 719 1.43 -9.75 26.54
N SER A 720 2.00 -9.65 27.75
CA SER A 720 1.52 -10.42 28.90
C SER A 720 0.18 -9.88 29.44
N VAL A 721 -0.58 -10.73 30.11
CA VAL A 721 -1.82 -10.34 30.81
C VAL A 721 -1.58 -9.22 31.82
N ASN A 722 -0.41 -9.17 32.43
CA ASN A 722 -0.07 -8.12 33.40
C ASN A 722 0.13 -6.76 32.72
N ASP A 723 0.77 -6.72 31.54
CA ASP A 723 0.91 -5.49 30.77
C ASP A 723 -0.45 -5.00 30.27
N ILE A 724 -1.32 -5.93 29.84
CA ILE A 724 -2.71 -5.63 29.46
C ILE A 724 -3.47 -5.02 30.65
N LYS A 725 -3.38 -5.64 31.83
CA LYS A 725 -4.00 -5.11 33.05
C LYS A 725 -3.53 -3.67 33.33
N THR A 726 -2.24 -3.40 33.24
CA THR A 726 -1.68 -2.06 33.43
C THR A 726 -2.24 -1.07 32.40
N GLY A 727 -2.30 -1.44 31.12
CA GLY A 727 -2.86 -0.61 30.06
C GLY A 727 -4.34 -0.29 30.29
N LEU A 728 -5.14 -1.26 30.77
CA LEU A 728 -6.55 -1.05 31.09
C LEU A 728 -6.74 -0.15 32.31
N ALA A 729 -5.91 -0.29 33.33
CA ALA A 729 -6.02 0.47 34.60
C ALA A 729 -5.54 1.92 34.46
N THR A 730 -4.77 2.25 33.42
CA THR A 730 -4.18 3.59 33.21
C THR A 730 -4.74 4.36 32.02
N PHE A 731 -5.78 3.81 31.38
CA PHE A 731 -6.44 4.49 30.28
C PHE A 731 -7.69 5.24 30.77
N TYR A 732 -7.71 6.54 30.50
CA TYR A 732 -8.78 7.45 30.93
C TYR A 732 -9.51 8.03 29.71
N MET A 733 -10.80 8.32 29.90
CA MET A 733 -11.60 9.03 28.89
C MET A 733 -11.40 10.54 29.07
N ASP A 734 -10.17 11.01 28.84
CA ASP A 734 -9.78 12.41 29.01
C ASP A 734 -9.37 13.06 27.67
N ARG A 735 -9.07 14.34 27.70
CA ARG A 735 -8.70 15.14 26.51
C ARG A 735 -7.38 14.70 25.86
N ASN A 736 -6.48 14.08 26.61
CA ASN A 736 -5.16 13.70 26.13
C ASN A 736 -5.22 12.32 25.46
N GLN A 737 -5.91 11.37 26.09
CA GLN A 737 -5.97 9.99 25.60
C GLN A 737 -7.09 9.77 24.59
N THR A 738 -8.26 10.43 24.77
CA THR A 738 -9.44 10.27 23.92
C THR A 738 -10.17 11.59 23.65
N PRO A 739 -9.58 12.55 22.94
CA PRO A 739 -10.22 13.83 22.70
C PRO A 739 -11.63 13.68 22.13
N GLY A 740 -12.65 14.27 22.78
CA GLY A 740 -14.03 14.23 22.30
C GLY A 740 -14.72 12.88 22.32
N ARG A 741 -14.23 11.95 23.13
CA ARG A 741 -14.85 10.63 23.35
C ARG A 741 -15.17 10.48 24.84
N MET A 742 -16.41 10.78 25.22
CA MET A 742 -16.91 10.66 26.60
C MET A 742 -16.04 11.42 27.64
N ASN A 743 -15.48 12.58 27.26
CA ASN A 743 -14.70 13.37 28.20
C ASN A 743 -15.61 14.02 29.23
N ILE A 744 -15.42 13.72 30.50
CA ILE A 744 -16.21 14.27 31.60
C ILE A 744 -15.44 15.43 32.22
N GLU A 745 -16.04 16.60 32.16
CA GLU A 745 -15.51 17.84 32.71
C GLU A 745 -16.42 18.37 33.83
N ARG A 746 -15.85 19.00 34.84
CA ARG A 746 -16.64 19.69 35.88
C ARG A 746 -16.54 21.20 35.70
N LEU A 747 -17.69 21.86 35.65
CA LEU A 747 -17.79 23.32 35.53
C LEU A 747 -18.89 23.84 36.44
N ASN A 748 -18.55 24.72 37.41
CA ASN A 748 -19.49 25.28 38.39
C ASN A 748 -20.34 24.21 39.12
N GLY A 749 -19.76 23.03 39.37
CA GLY A 749 -20.44 21.90 39.99
C GLY A 749 -21.31 21.04 39.02
N THR A 750 -21.45 21.43 37.78
CA THR A 750 -22.11 20.69 36.71
C THR A 750 -21.14 19.71 36.09
N ARG A 751 -21.59 18.51 35.74
CA ARG A 751 -20.84 17.54 34.93
C ARG A 751 -21.20 17.73 33.46
N ILE A 752 -20.19 17.99 32.62
CA ILE A 752 -20.34 18.13 31.17
C ILE A 752 -19.62 16.97 30.50
N ILE A 753 -20.35 16.15 29.77
CA ILE A 753 -19.84 14.98 29.05
C ILE A 753 -19.74 15.39 27.59
N ILE A 754 -18.51 15.44 27.04
CA ILE A 754 -18.26 15.81 25.65
C ILE A 754 -18.02 14.54 24.86
N ASP A 755 -18.83 14.31 23.81
CA ASP A 755 -18.74 13.14 22.94
C ASP A 755 -19.06 13.49 21.50
N TYR A 756 -18.59 12.67 20.55
CA TYR A 756 -18.83 12.81 19.12
C TYR A 756 -19.99 11.95 18.60
N GLY A 757 -20.46 10.98 19.41
CA GLY A 757 -21.47 9.99 19.02
C GLY A 757 -22.75 10.63 18.49
N HIS A 758 -23.19 10.20 17.27
CA HIS A 758 -24.30 10.83 16.54
C HIS A 758 -25.17 9.79 15.79
N ASN A 759 -25.15 8.53 16.20
CA ASN A 759 -26.05 7.48 15.70
C ASN A 759 -26.99 6.97 16.81
N LYS A 760 -27.98 6.16 16.45
CA LYS A 760 -29.02 5.65 17.34
C LYS A 760 -28.43 4.99 18.59
N GLU A 761 -27.48 4.05 18.39
CA GLU A 761 -26.88 3.27 19.46
C GLU A 761 -26.00 4.15 20.37
N ALA A 762 -25.25 5.11 19.79
CA ALA A 762 -24.45 6.05 20.56
C ALA A 762 -25.33 6.97 21.42
N LEU A 763 -26.39 7.54 20.86
CA LEU A 763 -27.31 8.41 21.60
C LEU A 763 -28.02 7.65 22.73
N LYS A 764 -28.46 6.41 22.51
CA LYS A 764 -29.08 5.54 23.53
C LYS A 764 -28.07 5.25 24.65
N ALA A 765 -26.83 4.89 24.30
CA ALA A 765 -25.78 4.59 25.28
C ALA A 765 -25.40 5.83 26.11
N GLN A 766 -25.31 7.02 25.49
CA GLN A 766 -25.06 8.30 26.16
C GLN A 766 -26.19 8.62 27.16
N ALA A 767 -27.47 8.47 26.75
CA ALA A 767 -28.61 8.70 27.62
C ALA A 767 -28.62 7.74 28.82
N GLN A 768 -28.35 6.45 28.60
CA GLN A 768 -28.25 5.47 29.68
C GLN A 768 -27.17 5.81 30.69
N LEU A 769 -25.98 6.24 30.22
CA LEU A 769 -24.90 6.69 31.09
C LEU A 769 -25.30 7.90 31.94
N VAL A 770 -25.90 8.94 31.32
CA VAL A 770 -26.37 10.15 32.00
C VAL A 770 -27.40 9.78 33.07
N GLN A 771 -28.38 8.94 32.77
CA GLN A 771 -29.38 8.47 33.71
C GLN A 771 -28.80 7.61 34.85
N SER A 772 -27.79 6.78 34.55
CA SER A 772 -27.05 6.04 35.58
C SER A 772 -26.31 6.97 36.55
N MET A 773 -25.63 8.01 36.00
CA MET A 773 -24.95 9.02 36.80
C MET A 773 -25.91 9.84 37.66
N LYS A 774 -27.10 10.17 37.16
CA LYS A 774 -28.15 10.88 37.89
C LYS A 774 -28.66 10.03 39.07
N ARG A 775 -28.88 8.72 38.88
CA ARG A 775 -29.26 7.80 39.94
C ARG A 775 -28.21 7.76 41.07
N ASP A 776 -26.91 7.73 40.72
CA ASP A 776 -25.80 7.74 41.67
C ASP A 776 -25.77 9.02 42.53
N GLN A 777 -26.23 10.15 41.98
CA GLN A 777 -26.40 11.42 42.71
C GLN A 777 -27.67 11.44 43.59
N GLY A 778 -28.33 10.30 43.77
CA GLY A 778 -29.63 10.25 44.50
C GLY A 778 -30.78 10.89 43.73
N GLY A 779 -30.66 11.00 42.40
CA GLY A 779 -31.68 11.61 41.54
C GLY A 779 -31.64 13.15 41.52
N VAL A 780 -30.66 13.77 42.16
CA VAL A 780 -30.51 15.24 42.19
C VAL A 780 -29.91 15.78 40.91
N GLY A 781 -30.21 17.04 40.57
CA GLY A 781 -29.74 17.68 39.33
C GLY A 781 -30.63 17.37 38.14
N ARG A 782 -30.59 18.28 37.18
CA ARG A 782 -31.29 18.16 35.89
C ARG A 782 -30.35 17.58 34.84
N THR A 783 -30.94 17.10 33.76
CA THR A 783 -30.18 16.57 32.62
C THR A 783 -30.48 17.32 31.34
N ALA A 784 -29.47 17.57 30.52
CA ALA A 784 -29.68 18.15 29.21
C ALA A 784 -28.79 17.52 28.15
N ILE A 785 -29.19 17.67 26.90
CA ILE A 785 -28.39 17.28 25.74
C ILE A 785 -28.30 18.43 24.74
N VAL A 786 -27.07 18.68 24.24
CA VAL A 786 -26.82 19.56 23.07
C VAL A 786 -26.44 18.64 21.92
N PHE A 787 -27.24 18.56 20.85
CA PHE A 787 -26.99 17.59 19.76
C PHE A 787 -27.59 18.01 18.42
N SER A 788 -27.13 17.31 17.38
CA SER A 788 -27.71 17.31 16.04
C SER A 788 -27.60 15.91 15.46
N MET A 789 -28.17 15.71 14.27
CA MET A 789 -28.02 14.49 13.48
C MET A 789 -27.41 14.82 12.10
N PRO A 790 -26.54 13.96 11.54
CA PRO A 790 -25.96 14.18 10.23
C PRO A 790 -27.02 14.23 9.12
N GLY A 791 -26.96 15.26 8.26
CA GLY A 791 -27.95 15.48 7.19
C GLY A 791 -27.95 14.42 6.08
N ASP A 792 -26.93 13.61 6.01
CA ASP A 792 -26.78 12.53 5.01
C ASP A 792 -27.52 11.23 5.36
N ARG A 793 -28.33 11.23 6.44
CA ARG A 793 -29.09 10.07 6.86
C ARG A 793 -30.54 10.13 6.36
N PRO A 794 -31.19 8.97 6.13
CA PRO A 794 -32.63 8.91 5.88
C PRO A 794 -33.44 9.49 7.04
N ASN A 795 -34.56 10.16 6.75
CA ASN A 795 -35.42 10.73 7.78
C ASN A 795 -35.88 9.69 8.81
N ALA A 796 -36.20 8.47 8.36
CA ALA A 796 -36.63 7.39 9.24
C ALA A 796 -35.58 7.05 10.30
N SER A 797 -34.30 6.92 9.90
CA SER A 797 -33.19 6.63 10.84
C SER A 797 -32.96 7.76 11.84
N ILE A 798 -33.12 9.04 11.41
CA ILE A 798 -33.03 10.20 12.32
C ILE A 798 -34.16 10.17 13.33
N ILE A 799 -35.41 9.97 12.87
CA ILE A 799 -36.59 9.91 13.73
C ILE A 799 -36.46 8.78 14.75
N GLU A 800 -36.03 7.60 14.33
CA GLU A 800 -35.85 6.45 15.21
C GLU A 800 -34.79 6.70 16.29
N ALA A 801 -33.65 7.30 15.90
CA ALA A 801 -32.59 7.67 16.84
C ALA A 801 -33.09 8.66 17.91
N VAL A 802 -33.83 9.69 17.48
CA VAL A 802 -34.40 10.73 18.37
C VAL A 802 -35.46 10.15 19.31
N LYS A 803 -36.34 9.26 18.81
CA LYS A 803 -37.32 8.55 19.65
C LYS A 803 -36.68 7.73 20.75
N GLY A 804 -35.47 7.15 20.50
CA GLY A 804 -34.70 6.40 21.50
C GLY A 804 -34.22 7.21 22.69
N ILE A 805 -34.13 8.52 22.59
CA ILE A 805 -33.70 9.43 23.67
C ILE A 805 -34.80 10.37 24.17
N ALA A 806 -35.99 10.30 23.60
CA ALA A 806 -37.11 11.15 23.99
C ALA A 806 -37.50 10.87 25.45
N GLY A 807 -37.66 11.93 26.24
CA GLY A 807 -37.97 11.83 27.68
C GLY A 807 -36.81 11.42 28.59
N GLN A 808 -35.60 11.17 28.04
CA GLN A 808 -34.41 10.83 28.82
C GLN A 808 -33.70 12.06 29.38
N TYR A 809 -34.04 13.28 28.91
CA TYR A 809 -33.43 14.53 29.35
C TYR A 809 -34.52 15.53 29.75
N ASP A 810 -34.19 16.38 30.71
CA ASP A 810 -35.04 17.46 31.17
C ASP A 810 -35.04 18.64 30.16
N ARG A 811 -33.96 18.78 29.32
CA ARG A 811 -33.82 19.83 28.29
C ARG A 811 -33.07 19.32 27.05
N TYR A 812 -33.48 19.75 25.87
CA TYR A 812 -32.91 19.45 24.57
C TYR A 812 -32.51 20.75 23.87
N PHE A 813 -31.22 20.95 23.62
CA PHE A 813 -30.69 22.05 22.82
C PHE A 813 -30.31 21.52 21.44
N LEU A 814 -31.05 21.90 20.43
CA LEU A 814 -30.88 21.43 19.06
C LEU A 814 -29.97 22.38 18.31
N LYS A 815 -28.89 21.88 17.75
CA LYS A 815 -28.00 22.63 16.87
C LYS A 815 -28.07 22.15 15.44
N GLU A 816 -27.50 22.89 14.51
CA GLU A 816 -27.29 22.46 13.12
C GLU A 816 -25.86 21.94 12.93
N ASP A 817 -25.71 20.81 12.20
CA ASP A 817 -24.39 20.35 11.78
C ASP A 817 -23.78 21.39 10.82
N TRP A 818 -22.54 21.80 11.05
CA TRP A 818 -21.85 22.77 10.20
C TRP A 818 -21.73 22.33 8.73
N ARG A 819 -21.84 21.04 8.48
CA ARG A 819 -21.96 20.44 7.15
C ARG A 819 -23.39 19.97 6.93
N LEU A 820 -24.17 20.72 6.19
CA LEU A 820 -25.58 20.38 5.88
C LEU A 820 -25.75 19.08 5.08
N ARG A 821 -24.68 18.61 4.45
CA ARG A 821 -24.61 17.30 3.73
C ARG A 821 -25.77 17.06 2.76
N GLY A 822 -26.15 18.14 2.03
CA GLY A 822 -27.20 18.09 1.01
C GLY A 822 -28.61 18.42 1.51
N ARG A 823 -28.79 18.79 2.79
CA ARG A 823 -30.02 19.29 3.36
C ARG A 823 -30.08 20.82 3.33
N ASN A 824 -31.29 21.36 3.45
CA ASN A 824 -31.45 22.78 3.68
C ASN A 824 -31.21 23.12 5.15
N SER A 825 -30.84 24.40 5.41
CA SER A 825 -30.75 24.90 6.79
C SER A 825 -32.10 24.73 7.50
N MET A 826 -32.06 24.44 8.80
CA MET A 826 -33.21 24.15 9.68
C MET A 826 -33.92 22.81 9.42
N GLU A 827 -33.64 22.11 8.32
CA GLU A 827 -34.37 20.87 7.97
C GLU A 827 -34.20 19.76 9.04
N ILE A 828 -32.95 19.53 9.48
CA ILE A 828 -32.67 18.51 10.49
C ILE A 828 -33.13 18.93 11.89
N PRO A 829 -32.87 20.15 12.40
CA PRO A 829 -33.40 20.59 13.68
C PRO A 829 -34.93 20.50 13.78
N MET A 830 -35.65 20.88 12.73
CA MET A 830 -37.13 20.77 12.69
C MET A 830 -37.61 19.30 12.69
N LEU A 831 -36.89 18.40 11.99
CA LEU A 831 -37.18 16.97 12.00
C LEU A 831 -37.00 16.39 13.41
N ILE A 832 -35.91 16.76 14.09
CA ILE A 832 -35.62 16.35 15.49
C ILE A 832 -36.70 16.89 16.43
N GLU A 833 -37.04 18.18 16.34
CA GLU A 833 -38.09 18.80 17.18
C GLU A 833 -39.43 18.08 17.05
N ASN A 834 -39.85 17.80 15.81
CA ASN A 834 -41.12 17.11 15.56
C ASN A 834 -41.07 15.67 16.14
N ALA A 835 -40.00 14.93 15.96
CA ALA A 835 -39.87 13.59 16.51
C ALA A 835 -39.89 13.58 18.04
N LEU A 836 -39.27 14.56 18.72
CA LEU A 836 -39.34 14.73 20.17
C LEU A 836 -40.76 15.04 20.65
N LYS A 837 -41.44 15.96 19.98
CA LYS A 837 -42.85 16.33 20.31
C LYS A 837 -43.80 15.17 20.12
N GLU A 838 -43.69 14.43 19.00
CA GLU A 838 -44.46 13.21 18.76
C GLU A 838 -44.24 12.15 19.81
N SER A 839 -43.06 12.12 20.42
CA SER A 839 -42.71 11.19 21.51
C SER A 839 -43.04 11.72 22.92
N GLY A 840 -43.77 12.84 23.03
CA GLY A 840 -44.32 13.38 24.28
C GLY A 840 -43.42 14.38 25.01
N VAL A 841 -42.32 14.80 24.40
CA VAL A 841 -41.44 15.86 24.97
C VAL A 841 -42.18 17.21 24.80
N LYS A 842 -42.25 17.99 25.90
CA LYS A 842 -42.96 19.26 25.90
C LYS A 842 -42.19 20.32 25.11
N PRO A 843 -42.90 21.25 24.42
CA PRO A 843 -42.25 22.29 23.63
C PRO A 843 -41.30 23.20 24.46
N ASP A 844 -41.57 23.41 25.72
CA ASP A 844 -40.77 24.23 26.64
C ASP A 844 -39.45 23.52 27.05
N GLN A 845 -39.33 22.26 26.79
CA GLN A 845 -38.10 21.47 27.01
C GLN A 845 -37.16 21.47 25.79
N ILE A 846 -37.60 22.01 24.64
CA ILE A 846 -36.85 21.99 23.39
C ILE A 846 -36.43 23.44 23.02
N GLU A 847 -35.17 23.64 22.69
CA GLU A 847 -34.62 24.93 22.24
C GLU A 847 -33.78 24.76 20.99
N ILE A 848 -34.03 25.54 19.94
CA ILE A 848 -33.38 25.41 18.64
C ILE A 848 -32.37 26.57 18.43
N HIS A 849 -31.13 26.19 18.14
CA HIS A 849 -30.04 27.06 17.79
C HIS A 849 -29.53 26.71 16.38
N ALA A 850 -30.33 27.07 15.39
CA ALA A 850 -30.04 26.77 13.99
C ALA A 850 -30.61 27.87 13.10
N GLY A 851 -30.23 27.91 11.83
CA GLY A 851 -30.66 28.93 10.88
C GLY A 851 -29.70 30.10 10.79
N GLU A 852 -30.13 31.16 10.13
CA GLU A 852 -29.29 32.32 9.78
C GLU A 852 -28.65 32.95 11.02
N GLY A 853 -27.33 32.99 11.07
CA GLY A 853 -26.51 33.57 12.13
C GLY A 853 -26.40 32.76 13.42
N LYS A 854 -26.97 31.56 13.52
CA LYS A 854 -26.87 30.68 14.68
C LYS A 854 -26.01 29.42 14.36
N ASN A 855 -25.27 28.98 15.36
CA ASN A 855 -24.36 27.84 15.23
C ASN A 855 -24.24 27.06 16.56
N GLU A 856 -23.39 26.06 16.57
CA GLU A 856 -23.11 25.19 17.74
C GLU A 856 -22.75 26.01 19.01
N LEU A 857 -21.99 27.08 18.88
CA LEU A 857 -21.56 27.89 20.03
C LEU A 857 -22.72 28.65 20.67
N ASP A 858 -23.76 28.99 19.92
CA ASP A 858 -24.98 29.63 20.45
C ASP A 858 -25.77 28.64 21.31
N ALA A 859 -25.88 27.35 20.84
CA ALA A 859 -26.50 26.29 21.63
C ALA A 859 -25.73 26.06 22.94
N ILE A 860 -24.40 26.07 22.89
CA ILE A 860 -23.53 25.90 24.05
C ILE A 860 -23.68 27.08 25.01
N THR A 861 -23.79 28.30 24.48
CA THR A 861 -24.01 29.51 25.32
C THR A 861 -25.35 29.45 26.02
N SER A 862 -26.43 29.03 25.36
CA SER A 862 -27.75 28.86 25.97
C SER A 862 -27.73 27.77 27.02
N MET A 863 -27.12 26.62 26.72
CA MET A 863 -26.93 25.53 27.68
C MET A 863 -26.14 25.98 28.91
N TYR A 864 -25.04 26.74 28.73
CA TYR A 864 -24.24 27.31 29.84
C TYR A 864 -25.05 28.22 30.75
N ASN A 865 -25.92 29.06 30.19
CA ASN A 865 -26.79 29.94 30.94
C ASN A 865 -27.93 29.18 31.67
N TRP A 866 -28.31 28.02 31.17
CA TRP A 866 -29.37 27.19 31.76
C TRP A 866 -28.86 26.28 32.87
N MET A 867 -27.61 25.78 32.80
CA MET A 867 -27.05 24.79 33.72
C MET A 867 -26.91 25.33 35.15
N GLN A 868 -27.05 24.46 36.13
CA GLN A 868 -26.90 24.75 37.56
C GLN A 868 -26.02 23.67 38.22
N HIS A 869 -25.64 23.92 39.47
CA HIS A 869 -24.90 22.96 40.29
C HIS A 869 -25.61 21.60 40.31
N GLU A 870 -24.81 20.50 40.18
CA GLU A 870 -25.27 19.11 40.14
C GLU A 870 -25.96 18.67 38.83
N ASP A 871 -26.18 19.54 37.86
CA ASP A 871 -26.69 19.15 36.55
C ASP A 871 -25.70 18.24 35.80
N ILE A 872 -26.24 17.42 34.90
CA ILE A 872 -25.45 16.56 34.00
C ILE A 872 -25.82 16.90 32.56
N ILE A 873 -24.84 17.34 31.80
CA ILE A 873 -25.00 17.77 30.43
C ILE A 873 -24.27 16.81 29.47
N MET A 874 -24.99 16.27 28.49
CA MET A 874 -24.39 15.61 27.35
C MET A 874 -24.19 16.65 26.24
N LEU A 875 -22.96 16.80 25.76
CA LEU A 875 -22.58 17.78 24.75
C LEU A 875 -21.96 17.04 23.54
N GLN A 876 -22.73 16.93 22.48
CA GLN A 876 -22.21 16.46 21.19
C GLN A 876 -21.45 17.61 20.52
N ALA A 877 -20.14 17.43 20.33
CA ALA A 877 -19.25 18.42 19.75
C ALA A 877 -18.87 18.09 18.30
N ASP A 878 -19.05 19.05 17.38
CA ASP A 878 -18.58 18.92 15.99
C ASP A 878 -17.09 19.28 15.86
N ASP A 879 -16.67 20.36 16.55
CA ASP A 879 -15.29 20.78 16.67
C ASP A 879 -14.92 20.91 18.15
N ILE A 880 -14.28 19.89 18.68
CA ILE A 880 -13.96 19.76 20.10
C ILE A 880 -13.13 20.94 20.59
N SER A 881 -12.11 21.37 19.82
CA SER A 881 -11.24 22.47 20.23
C SER A 881 -11.98 23.80 20.34
N LYS A 882 -12.85 24.11 19.37
CA LYS A 882 -13.68 25.33 19.40
C LYS A 882 -14.70 25.30 20.53
N VAL A 883 -15.34 24.16 20.72
CA VAL A 883 -16.33 23.98 21.80
C VAL A 883 -15.68 24.17 23.17
N GLN A 884 -14.52 23.58 23.38
CA GLN A 884 -13.77 23.69 24.62
C GLN A 884 -13.27 25.13 24.86
N ASP A 885 -12.71 25.77 23.84
CA ASP A 885 -12.29 27.18 23.94
C ASP A 885 -13.47 28.08 24.29
N HIS A 886 -14.60 27.92 23.61
CA HIS A 886 -15.82 28.70 23.88
C HIS A 886 -16.34 28.49 25.29
N LEU A 887 -16.51 27.21 25.71
CA LEU A 887 -17.10 26.86 27.01
C LEU A 887 -16.21 27.26 28.17
N PHE A 888 -14.94 26.91 28.17
CA PHE A 888 -14.06 27.08 29.32
C PHE A 888 -13.37 28.44 29.33
N ARG A 889 -12.88 28.96 28.19
CA ARG A 889 -12.18 30.22 28.17
C ARG A 889 -13.11 31.43 28.03
N LYS A 890 -14.10 31.38 27.13
CA LYS A 890 -14.94 32.56 26.84
C LYS A 890 -16.11 32.67 27.82
N LEU A 891 -16.84 31.59 28.09
CA LEU A 891 -18.00 31.62 28.97
C LEU A 891 -17.63 31.53 30.45
N ALA A 892 -16.79 30.56 30.80
CA ALA A 892 -16.40 30.34 32.18
C ALA A 892 -15.18 31.14 32.64
N ASN A 893 -14.49 31.83 31.73
CA ASN A 893 -13.32 32.68 32.00
C ASN A 893 -12.18 31.95 32.76
N ILE A 894 -11.99 30.65 32.46
CA ILE A 894 -10.96 29.81 33.07
C ILE A 894 -9.68 29.97 32.23
N LYS A 895 -8.55 30.33 32.89
CA LYS A 895 -7.25 30.35 32.19
C LYS A 895 -6.80 28.95 31.86
N THR A 896 -6.10 28.81 30.72
CA THR A 896 -5.58 27.50 30.25
C THR A 896 -4.70 26.81 31.29
N GLU A 897 -3.97 27.58 32.11
CA GLU A 897 -3.08 27.11 33.18
C GLU A 897 -3.84 26.58 34.40
N ASP A 898 -5.09 27.07 34.62
CA ASP A 898 -5.96 26.68 35.73
C ASP A 898 -6.93 25.54 35.38
N LEU A 899 -6.92 25.07 34.11
CA LEU A 899 -7.63 23.87 33.71
C LEU A 899 -6.87 22.65 34.24
N VAL A 900 -6.98 22.41 35.56
CA VAL A 900 -6.52 21.18 36.19
C VAL A 900 -7.43 20.06 35.69
N PHE A 901 -6.93 19.32 34.73
CA PHE A 901 -7.56 18.10 34.30
C PHE A 901 -7.40 17.08 35.42
N SER A 902 -8.48 16.78 36.14
CA SER A 902 -8.44 15.75 37.16
C SER A 902 -8.22 14.40 36.48
N ASN A 903 -7.01 13.88 36.53
CA ASN A 903 -6.69 12.49 36.16
C ASN A 903 -7.36 11.50 37.14
N GLU A 904 -8.06 12.00 38.16
CA GLU A 904 -8.88 11.21 39.05
C GLU A 904 -10.28 11.03 38.44
N PRO A 905 -10.81 9.81 38.45
CA PRO A 905 -12.23 9.60 38.22
C PRO A 905 -12.97 10.39 39.29
N SER A 906 -13.54 11.56 38.93
CA SER A 906 -14.26 12.43 39.86
C SER A 906 -15.64 11.84 40.20
N ILE A 907 -15.63 10.67 40.80
CA ILE A 907 -16.75 10.03 41.43
C ILE A 907 -16.41 10.02 42.93
N ASP A 908 -17.13 10.81 43.70
CA ASP A 908 -16.98 10.89 45.14
C ASP A 908 -16.84 9.47 45.77
N GLU A 909 -15.80 9.30 46.57
CA GLU A 909 -15.56 8.14 47.41
C GLU A 909 -16.54 8.09 48.59
N SER A 910 -17.83 8.17 48.33
CA SER A 910 -18.77 7.72 49.36
C SER A 910 -19.03 6.22 49.17
N PRO A 911 -18.70 5.38 50.13
CA PRO A 911 -18.93 3.94 50.03
C PRO A 911 -20.43 3.67 50.14
N THR A 912 -21.13 3.69 48.99
CA THR A 912 -22.45 3.04 48.94
C THR A 912 -22.21 1.55 48.84
N ASN A 913 -22.56 0.82 49.86
CA ASN A 913 -22.56 -0.65 49.98
C ASN A 913 -23.66 -1.30 49.09
N GLU A 914 -23.97 -0.73 47.96
CA GLU A 914 -24.86 -1.36 46.99
C GLU A 914 -24.04 -2.14 45.98
N THR A 915 -24.21 -3.44 46.02
CA THR A 915 -23.71 -4.37 45.00
C THR A 915 -24.37 -4.00 43.68
N PHE A 916 -23.60 -3.40 42.78
CA PHE A 916 -24.02 -3.16 41.40
C PHE A 916 -24.23 -4.52 40.74
N ASP A 917 -25.50 -4.86 40.46
CA ASP A 917 -25.85 -6.12 39.81
C ASP A 917 -25.66 -5.99 38.29
N PHE A 918 -24.44 -6.31 37.85
CA PHE A 918 -24.06 -6.35 36.46
C PHE A 918 -24.95 -7.29 35.63
N ALA A 919 -25.44 -8.38 36.27
CA ALA A 919 -26.32 -9.33 35.61
C ALA A 919 -27.71 -8.75 35.27
N ALA A 920 -28.19 -7.78 36.05
CA ALA A 920 -29.47 -7.12 35.77
C ALA A 920 -29.38 -6.15 34.57
N GLU A 921 -28.27 -5.43 34.40
CA GLU A 921 -28.10 -4.55 33.20
C GLU A 921 -27.83 -5.31 31.91
N VAL A 922 -27.14 -6.45 31.95
CA VAL A 922 -26.92 -7.32 30.80
C VAL A 922 -28.19 -8.04 30.36
N LYS A 923 -29.08 -8.45 31.34
CA LYS A 923 -30.37 -9.06 31.00
C LYS A 923 -31.32 -8.12 30.28
N VAL A 924 -31.32 -6.82 30.58
CA VAL A 924 -32.13 -5.82 29.86
C VAL A 924 -31.75 -5.74 28.34
N LYS A 925 -30.50 -6.07 27.98
CA LYS A 925 -30.09 -6.17 26.58
C LYS A 925 -30.47 -7.50 25.91
N GLY A 926 -30.60 -8.59 26.68
CA GLY A 926 -30.93 -9.91 26.15
C GLY A 926 -32.41 -10.09 25.78
N ASP A 927 -33.32 -9.38 26.45
CA ASP A 927 -34.77 -9.49 26.23
C ASP A 927 -35.29 -8.61 25.07
N GLU A 928 -34.49 -7.65 24.57
CA GLU A 928 -34.86 -6.81 23.41
C GLU A 928 -34.51 -7.42 22.03
N PHE A 929 -33.84 -8.58 21.98
CA PHE A 929 -33.43 -9.25 20.73
C PHE A 929 -34.23 -10.54 20.42
N SER A 930 -35.34 -10.81 21.14
CA SER A 930 -36.18 -11.98 20.90
C SER A 930 -37.56 -11.63 20.36
N ASP A 931 -37.63 -10.72 19.36
CA ASP A 931 -38.81 -10.60 18.49
C ASP A 931 -38.41 -10.24 17.04
#